data_1d5011de11205121ea572ff39c52bedd
#
_entry.id   1d5011de11205121ea572ff39c52bedd
#
_cell.length_a   1.000
_cell.length_b   1.000
_cell.length_c   1.000
_cell.angle_alpha   90.00
_cell.angle_beta   90.00
_cell.angle_gamma   90.00
#
_symmetry.space_group_name_H-M   'P 1'
#
loop_
_entity.id
_entity.type
_entity.pdbx_description
1 polymer ?
#
loop_
_entity_poly.entity_id
_entity_poly.type
_entity_poly.pdbx_seq_one_letter_code
_entity_poly.pdbx_strand_id
1 'polypeptide(L)'
;MISGLGIHGAGRRRGDFGILGSVTSDLSAPSGIDLSFRDEDVRVQDDLFTHVNGQWLAGYVIPADRAVDGAFRTLYDQAELDVQAIITDSASGAADDADARKIGDLFSSFMATDVVAAAGFSPIADELRAIAEVADPSAFAALLGRLQRTGVRGALAYYVDTDDKNSTRYLVHATQSGIGLPDESYYRSEEFAPIRDAYLAHITKMFTIAAADASLDGLLPTDPADAARRVIELERTLAAGHWDVVRRRDAEKSYNLTTFADLVAEHPEFDWAAWVEGVATGLDRDGEDLFAELVVRQPDYLGAFATAWAEVPRADWQAWAAWQVLHARAGFLTDEIVEEYFDFYGRTLTGAEENRERWKRGVSLVQELLGEAVGKLYVARHFPPQAKARMVELVANLQEAYRRNIADLEWMGPDTRAAALTKLEKFTPKIGYPDTWRDYSAVEIDAGDLVGNYRRGHAADHDRDLGKLGGEVDRGEWFMTPQTVNAYYNPGMNEIVFPAAILQPPFFDMNADDAANYGGIGAVIGHEIGHGFDDQGAKYDGDGNMQDWWTDEDRAEFGKRTKALIDQYNVLSPAELDDEHTVNGEFTIGENIGDLGGLSIALAAYKISLDGKKPPVIDGLTGLQRVFYGWAQVWRTKARTEEAIRRLAVDPHSPPEFRCNAVIRNIDSFYEAFDVTPDDKLFLKPEERVTIW
;
A
#
# COMPACT_ATOMS: atom_id res chain seq x y z
N MET A 1 10.80 -40.32 46.52
CA MET A 1 12.00 -41.17 46.73
C MET A 1 12.86 -41.07 45.47
N ILE A 2 14.06 -40.54 45.67
CA ILE A 2 15.30 -40.82 44.94
C ILE A 2 15.41 -40.21 43.53
N SER A 3 16.11 -39.16 43.37
CA SER A 3 17.54 -38.88 43.10
C SER A 3 17.80 -38.94 41.58
N GLY A 4 18.23 -37.95 40.84
CA GLY A 4 19.43 -37.13 41.04
C GLY A 4 20.55 -37.67 40.14
N LEU A 5 20.84 -37.01 39.04
CA LEU A 5 22.15 -37.10 38.35
C LEU A 5 22.40 -35.81 37.60
N GLY A 6 23.41 -35.10 38.06
CA GLY A 6 23.96 -33.92 37.41
C GLY A 6 24.82 -34.31 36.21
N ILE A 7 24.83 -33.46 35.22
CA ILE A 7 25.79 -33.47 34.13
C ILE A 7 26.55 -32.16 34.11
N HIS A 8 27.85 -32.28 34.17
CA HIS A 8 28.84 -31.22 34.17
C HIS A 8 28.85 -30.38 32.91
N GLY A 9 29.13 -29.11 33.11
CA GLY A 9 29.25 -28.11 32.09
C GLY A 9 30.41 -28.33 31.12
N ALA A 10 30.14 -27.93 29.88
CA ALA A 10 31.17 -27.56 28.93
C ALA A 10 30.90 -26.10 28.51
N GLY A 11 31.72 -25.21 29.02
CA GLY A 11 31.72 -23.81 28.67
C GLY A 11 31.97 -23.61 27.19
N ARG A 12 30.98 -23.11 26.47
CA ARG A 12 31.18 -22.44 25.19
C ARG A 12 31.28 -20.96 25.46
N ARG A 13 32.40 -20.38 25.06
CA ARG A 13 32.66 -18.95 25.05
C ARG A 13 31.54 -18.26 24.32
N ARG A 14 30.86 -17.33 24.99
CA ARG A 14 30.05 -16.29 24.34
C ARG A 14 31.01 -15.52 23.45
N GLY A 15 30.84 -15.64 22.13
CA GLY A 15 31.33 -14.65 21.20
C GLY A 15 30.57 -13.35 21.52
N ASP A 16 31.32 -12.30 21.74
CA ASP A 16 30.78 -10.95 21.75
C ASP A 16 30.17 -10.66 20.35
N PHE A 17 28.90 -10.94 20.21
CA PHE A 17 28.10 -10.23 19.23
C PHE A 17 27.99 -8.81 19.79
N GLY A 18 28.67 -7.90 19.13
CA GLY A 18 28.48 -6.48 19.35
C GLY A 18 26.98 -6.20 19.30
N ILE A 19 26.48 -5.71 20.42
CA ILE A 19 25.16 -5.13 20.53
C ILE A 19 25.13 -4.03 19.46
N LEU A 20 24.48 -4.33 18.32
CA LEU A 20 23.91 -3.28 17.48
C LEU A 20 23.00 -2.52 18.44
N GLY A 21 23.49 -1.35 18.86
CA GLY A 21 22.71 -0.48 19.71
C GLY A 21 21.35 -0.31 19.03
N SER A 22 20.29 -0.80 19.68
CA SER A 22 18.96 -0.33 19.37
C SER A 22 19.04 1.18 19.51
N VAL A 23 19.01 1.89 18.39
CA VAL A 23 18.79 3.32 18.36
C VAL A 23 17.31 3.48 18.73
N THR A 24 17.01 3.24 20.01
CA THR A 24 15.80 3.77 20.60
C THR A 24 16.06 5.28 20.65
N SER A 25 15.50 6.02 19.67
CA SER A 25 15.35 7.46 19.80
C SER A 25 14.80 7.72 21.20
N ASP A 26 15.41 8.59 21.95
CA ASP A 26 14.87 9.02 23.24
C ASP A 26 13.63 9.88 22.98
N LEU A 27 12.50 9.20 22.65
CA LEU A 27 11.20 9.81 22.35
C LEU A 27 10.54 10.39 23.63
N SER A 28 11.23 10.31 24.77
CA SER A 28 10.82 10.95 26.01
C SER A 28 11.26 12.43 26.10
N ALA A 29 11.88 13.00 25.08
CA ALA A 29 12.23 14.40 25.03
C ALA A 29 10.96 15.27 25.11
N PRO A 30 10.94 16.34 25.93
CA PRO A 30 9.76 17.19 26.08
C PRO A 30 9.23 17.78 24.78
N SER A 31 10.11 17.99 23.78
CA SER A 31 9.72 18.51 22.46
C SER A 31 9.09 17.46 21.52
N GLY A 32 9.34 16.17 21.74
CA GLY A 32 9.01 15.11 20.77
C GLY A 32 9.91 15.10 19.53
N ILE A 33 10.96 15.92 19.51
CA ILE A 33 11.93 16.03 18.41
C ILE A 33 13.23 15.35 18.82
N ASP A 34 13.72 14.42 17.99
CA ASP A 34 15.02 13.78 18.19
C ASP A 34 16.13 14.57 17.49
N LEU A 35 16.78 15.44 18.26
CA LEU A 35 17.87 16.26 17.77
C LEU A 35 19.20 15.51 17.59
N SER A 36 19.30 14.24 18.00
CA SER A 36 20.52 13.44 17.89
C SER A 36 20.90 13.13 16.44
N PHE A 37 19.94 13.19 15.53
CA PHE A 37 20.12 12.93 14.10
C PHE A 37 20.40 14.18 13.27
N ARG A 38 20.39 15.36 13.92
CA ARG A 38 20.61 16.64 13.25
C ARG A 38 22.04 16.77 12.73
N ASP A 39 22.16 17.22 11.47
CA ASP A 39 23.41 17.64 10.86
C ASP A 39 23.55 19.17 10.93
N GLU A 40 24.38 19.67 11.85
CA GLU A 40 24.60 21.11 12.06
C GLU A 40 25.39 21.77 10.93
N ASP A 41 26.08 21.00 10.11
CA ASP A 41 26.86 21.53 8.97
C ASP A 41 25.94 21.86 7.78
N VAL A 42 24.72 21.31 7.73
CA VAL A 42 23.68 21.58 6.73
C VAL A 42 22.77 22.69 7.26
N ARG A 43 22.59 23.77 6.50
CA ARG A 43 21.71 24.87 6.89
C ARG A 43 20.24 24.49 6.63
N VAL A 44 19.36 24.80 7.58
CA VAL A 44 17.91 24.60 7.45
C VAL A 44 17.34 25.25 6.18
N GLN A 45 17.83 26.44 5.83
CA GLN A 45 17.40 27.22 4.69
C GLN A 45 17.81 26.62 3.33
N ASP A 46 18.78 25.70 3.36
CA ASP A 46 19.28 25.03 2.16
C ASP A 46 18.71 23.62 2.00
N ASP A 47 18.46 22.92 3.10
CA ASP A 47 17.93 21.55 3.12
C ASP A 47 17.46 21.16 4.53
N LEU A 48 16.15 21.28 4.79
CA LEU A 48 15.57 20.92 6.09
C LEU A 48 15.61 19.39 6.32
N PHE A 49 15.37 18.60 5.28
CA PHE A 49 15.38 17.15 5.40
C PHE A 49 16.72 16.62 5.89
N THR A 50 17.80 17.02 5.23
CA THR A 50 19.15 16.62 5.62
C THR A 50 19.58 17.30 6.92
N HIS A 51 19.19 18.56 7.18
CA HIS A 51 19.49 19.20 8.46
C HIS A 51 18.95 18.39 9.65
N VAL A 52 17.70 17.91 9.56
CA VAL A 52 17.06 17.17 10.67
C VAL A 52 17.53 15.72 10.75
N ASN A 53 17.82 15.08 9.62
CA ASN A 53 18.05 13.63 9.52
C ASN A 53 19.48 13.24 9.11
N GLY A 54 20.38 14.21 8.82
CA GLY A 54 21.64 13.98 8.12
C GLY A 54 22.60 13.05 8.83
N GLN A 55 22.73 13.14 10.18
CA GLN A 55 23.58 12.21 10.94
C GLN A 55 23.06 10.76 10.83
N TRP A 56 21.73 10.57 10.84
CA TRP A 56 21.16 9.26 10.63
C TRP A 56 21.39 8.78 9.19
N LEU A 57 21.11 9.62 8.19
CA LEU A 57 21.32 9.28 6.77
C LEU A 57 22.76 8.87 6.48
N ALA A 58 23.74 9.57 7.05
CA ALA A 58 25.16 9.29 6.87
C ALA A 58 25.61 8.00 7.56
N GLY A 59 25.09 7.73 8.77
CA GLY A 59 25.55 6.63 9.60
C GLY A 59 24.73 5.34 9.48
N TYR A 60 23.49 5.42 8.97
CA TYR A 60 22.58 4.29 8.95
C TYR A 60 22.85 3.33 7.80
N VAL A 61 22.93 2.04 8.13
CA VAL A 61 23.04 0.95 7.16
C VAL A 61 21.70 0.21 7.11
N ILE A 62 21.10 0.16 5.94
CA ILE A 62 19.83 -0.57 5.73
C ILE A 62 20.08 -2.05 6.01
N PRO A 63 19.29 -2.71 6.88
CA PRO A 63 19.39 -4.14 7.10
C PRO A 63 19.29 -4.97 5.82
N ALA A 64 19.95 -6.11 5.78
CA ALA A 64 20.04 -6.95 4.59
C ALA A 64 18.66 -7.45 4.11
N ASP A 65 17.71 -7.62 5.05
CA ASP A 65 16.37 -8.19 4.78
C ASP A 65 15.34 -7.18 4.25
N ARG A 66 15.79 -5.98 3.84
CA ARG A 66 14.88 -4.93 3.35
C ARG A 66 15.54 -3.98 2.35
N ALA A 67 14.69 -3.31 1.59
CA ALA A 67 15.11 -2.33 0.58
C ALA A 67 15.00 -0.88 1.06
N VAL A 68 14.17 -0.62 2.07
CA VAL A 68 13.88 0.71 2.65
C VAL A 68 13.86 0.62 4.17
N ASP A 69 14.37 1.66 4.83
CA ASP A 69 14.25 1.83 6.28
C ASP A 69 14.07 3.31 6.65
N GLY A 70 13.49 3.55 7.84
CA GLY A 70 13.23 4.91 8.33
C GLY A 70 12.16 4.99 9.39
N ALA A 71 11.54 6.16 9.57
CA ALA A 71 10.58 6.42 10.63
C ALA A 71 9.33 5.52 10.55
N PHE A 72 8.73 5.39 9.38
CA PHE A 72 7.60 4.46 9.14
C PHE A 72 7.99 3.00 9.42
N ARG A 73 9.19 2.61 8.99
CA ARG A 73 9.66 1.24 9.16
C ARG A 73 9.93 0.90 10.63
N THR A 74 10.42 1.84 11.41
CA THR A 74 10.60 1.66 12.87
C THR A 74 9.27 1.31 13.55
N LEU A 75 8.19 2.03 13.19
CA LEU A 75 6.85 1.72 13.70
C LEU A 75 6.32 0.38 13.20
N TYR A 76 6.52 0.10 11.91
CA TYR A 76 6.14 -1.18 11.34
C TYR A 76 6.82 -2.35 12.05
N ASP A 77 8.13 -2.26 12.31
CA ASP A 77 8.89 -3.31 13.00
C ASP A 77 8.38 -3.51 14.44
N GLN A 78 8.02 -2.43 15.14
CA GLN A 78 7.42 -2.53 16.47
C GLN A 78 6.04 -3.19 16.41
N ALA A 79 5.18 -2.78 15.47
CA ALA A 79 3.87 -3.39 15.27
C ALA A 79 3.99 -4.88 14.89
N GLU A 80 5.00 -5.25 14.07
CA GLU A 80 5.27 -6.63 13.69
C GLU A 80 5.69 -7.48 14.90
N LEU A 81 6.53 -6.96 15.81
CA LEU A 81 6.91 -7.64 17.06
C LEU A 81 5.71 -7.79 18.00
N ASP A 82 4.88 -6.77 18.13
CA ASP A 82 3.67 -6.81 18.95
C ASP A 82 2.68 -7.85 18.41
N VAL A 83 2.50 -7.90 17.08
CA VAL A 83 1.69 -8.92 16.39
C VAL A 83 2.31 -10.31 16.55
N GLN A 84 3.62 -10.45 16.43
CA GLN A 84 4.32 -11.73 16.68
C GLN A 84 4.02 -12.25 18.08
N ALA A 85 4.06 -11.40 19.11
CA ALA A 85 3.75 -11.79 20.47
C ALA A 85 2.30 -12.28 20.59
N ILE A 86 1.34 -11.58 19.96
CA ILE A 86 -0.08 -11.98 19.92
C ILE A 86 -0.24 -13.36 19.26
N ILE A 87 0.40 -13.58 18.12
CA ILE A 87 0.34 -14.82 17.35
C ILE A 87 0.96 -15.98 18.17
N THR A 88 2.11 -15.73 18.82
CA THR A 88 2.79 -16.72 19.66
C THR A 88 1.96 -17.13 20.87
N ASP A 89 1.31 -16.16 21.53
CA ASP A 89 0.40 -16.43 22.63
C ASP A 89 -0.81 -17.26 22.14
N SER A 90 -1.34 -16.96 20.97
CA SER A 90 -2.45 -17.69 20.33
C SER A 90 -2.06 -19.12 19.99
N ALA A 91 -0.86 -19.34 19.42
CA ALA A 91 -0.34 -20.65 19.09
C ALA A 91 -0.03 -21.52 20.33
N SER A 92 0.22 -20.90 21.51
CA SER A 92 0.43 -21.63 22.77
C SER A 92 -0.83 -22.29 23.34
N GLY A 93 -2.01 -22.01 22.76
CA GLY A 93 -3.31 -22.51 23.23
C GLY A 93 -3.80 -21.87 24.53
N ALA A 94 -3.23 -20.73 24.92
CA ALA A 94 -3.59 -20.02 26.15
C ALA A 94 -4.95 -19.32 26.07
N ALA A 95 -5.48 -19.10 24.86
CA ALA A 95 -6.77 -18.41 24.64
C ALA A 95 -7.88 -19.42 24.29
N ASP A 96 -9.01 -19.32 24.95
CA ASP A 96 -10.25 -20.06 24.63
C ASP A 96 -11.13 -19.31 23.61
N ASP A 97 -10.49 -18.69 22.61
CA ASP A 97 -11.12 -17.91 21.54
C ASP A 97 -10.91 -18.64 20.20
N ALA A 98 -11.99 -18.74 19.40
CA ALA A 98 -11.95 -19.44 18.12
C ALA A 98 -11.01 -18.75 17.12
N ASP A 99 -11.01 -17.42 17.08
CA ASP A 99 -10.14 -16.65 16.18
C ASP A 99 -8.67 -16.77 16.61
N ALA A 100 -8.39 -16.74 17.91
CA ALA A 100 -7.04 -16.96 18.41
C ALA A 100 -6.51 -18.36 18.04
N ARG A 101 -7.36 -19.40 18.06
CA ARG A 101 -6.95 -20.73 17.58
C ARG A 101 -6.61 -20.74 16.09
N LYS A 102 -7.45 -20.10 15.24
CA LYS A 102 -7.18 -19.98 13.80
C LYS A 102 -5.87 -19.24 13.52
N ILE A 103 -5.59 -18.15 14.25
CA ILE A 103 -4.34 -17.39 14.18
C ILE A 103 -3.15 -18.32 14.49
N GLY A 104 -3.22 -19.05 15.59
CA GLY A 104 -2.16 -19.97 16.02
C GLY A 104 -1.93 -21.14 15.06
N ASP A 105 -3.00 -21.75 14.57
CA ASP A 105 -2.94 -22.88 13.62
C ASP A 105 -2.40 -22.45 12.26
N LEU A 106 -2.81 -21.29 11.75
CA LEU A 106 -2.30 -20.73 10.50
C LEU A 106 -0.79 -20.45 10.57
N PHE A 107 -0.36 -19.77 11.63
CA PHE A 107 1.07 -19.52 11.84
C PHE A 107 1.86 -20.81 12.00
N SER A 108 1.33 -21.77 12.74
CA SER A 108 1.96 -23.07 12.94
C SER A 108 2.12 -23.84 11.63
N SER A 109 1.12 -23.81 10.75
CA SER A 109 1.20 -24.43 9.43
C SER A 109 2.32 -23.82 8.57
N PHE A 110 2.53 -22.50 8.66
CA PHE A 110 3.62 -21.81 7.96
C PHE A 110 5.01 -22.16 8.55
N MET A 111 5.09 -22.29 9.87
CA MET A 111 6.36 -22.60 10.56
C MET A 111 6.76 -24.07 10.48
N ALA A 112 5.87 -24.97 10.03
CA ALA A 112 6.11 -26.42 9.94
C ALA A 112 6.96 -26.78 8.71
N THR A 113 8.23 -26.37 8.68
CA THR A 113 9.15 -26.53 7.55
C THR A 113 9.28 -27.96 7.06
N ASP A 114 9.33 -28.95 7.99
CA ASP A 114 9.44 -30.36 7.63
C ASP A 114 8.20 -30.86 6.88
N VAL A 115 7.01 -30.37 7.26
CA VAL A 115 5.75 -30.72 6.59
C VAL A 115 5.71 -30.10 5.18
N VAL A 116 6.09 -28.83 5.06
CA VAL A 116 6.17 -28.12 3.78
C VAL A 116 7.19 -28.79 2.84
N ALA A 117 8.37 -29.11 3.34
CA ALA A 117 9.41 -29.78 2.56
C ALA A 117 8.98 -31.19 2.11
N ALA A 118 8.29 -31.94 2.98
CA ALA A 118 7.78 -33.27 2.63
C ALA A 118 6.64 -33.23 1.61
N ALA A 119 5.82 -32.18 1.62
CA ALA A 119 4.73 -31.99 0.65
C ALA A 119 5.27 -31.60 -0.75
N GLY A 120 6.43 -30.93 -0.82
CA GLY A 120 7.03 -30.49 -2.07
C GLY A 120 6.07 -29.62 -2.88
N PHE A 121 5.87 -29.97 -4.14
CA PHE A 121 4.92 -29.31 -5.05
C PHE A 121 3.56 -30.01 -5.13
N SER A 122 3.36 -31.13 -4.44
CA SER A 122 2.09 -31.87 -4.49
C SER A 122 0.86 -31.02 -4.14
N PRO A 123 0.93 -30.00 -3.24
CA PRO A 123 -0.23 -29.17 -2.93
C PRO A 123 -0.79 -28.37 -4.10
N ILE A 124 0.00 -28.12 -5.15
CA ILE A 124 -0.43 -27.35 -6.33
C ILE A 124 -0.67 -28.23 -7.57
N ALA A 125 -0.46 -29.55 -7.46
CA ALA A 125 -0.55 -30.48 -8.60
C ALA A 125 -1.94 -30.48 -9.26
N ASP A 126 -3.02 -30.35 -8.48
CA ASP A 126 -4.38 -30.35 -9.03
C ASP A 126 -4.70 -29.07 -9.83
N GLU A 127 -4.20 -27.90 -9.40
CA GLU A 127 -4.32 -26.64 -10.16
C GLU A 127 -3.57 -26.76 -11.49
N LEU A 128 -2.35 -27.25 -11.47
CA LEU A 128 -1.53 -27.44 -12.68
C LEU A 128 -2.10 -28.52 -13.60
N ARG A 129 -2.66 -29.60 -13.05
CA ARG A 129 -3.34 -30.63 -13.84
C ARG A 129 -4.57 -30.05 -14.55
N ALA A 130 -5.40 -29.29 -13.84
CA ALA A 130 -6.56 -28.64 -14.45
C ALA A 130 -6.15 -27.72 -15.61
N ILE A 131 -5.03 -26.99 -15.49
CA ILE A 131 -4.50 -26.14 -16.55
C ILE A 131 -3.97 -26.98 -17.73
N ALA A 132 -3.21 -28.05 -17.47
CA ALA A 132 -2.62 -28.88 -18.50
C ALA A 132 -3.67 -29.65 -19.34
N GLU A 133 -4.73 -30.12 -18.69
CA GLU A 133 -5.76 -30.97 -19.30
C GLU A 133 -6.91 -30.20 -19.94
N VAL A 134 -7.07 -28.89 -19.66
CA VAL A 134 -8.17 -28.10 -20.21
C VAL A 134 -8.04 -27.94 -21.72
N ALA A 135 -8.98 -28.49 -22.46
CA ALA A 135 -8.96 -28.50 -23.93
C ALA A 135 -9.96 -27.51 -24.57
N ASP A 136 -11.01 -27.17 -23.85
CA ASP A 136 -12.09 -26.31 -24.31
C ASP A 136 -11.84 -24.85 -23.82
N PRO A 137 -11.95 -23.83 -24.70
CA PRO A 137 -11.75 -22.42 -24.31
C PRO A 137 -12.70 -21.94 -23.22
N SER A 138 -13.99 -22.34 -23.24
CA SER A 138 -14.97 -21.96 -22.22
C SER A 138 -14.62 -22.58 -20.87
N ALA A 139 -14.25 -23.87 -20.85
CA ALA A 139 -13.79 -24.55 -19.64
C ALA A 139 -12.50 -23.88 -19.10
N PHE A 140 -11.64 -23.34 -19.98
CA PHE A 140 -10.45 -22.61 -19.56
C PHE A 140 -10.81 -21.25 -18.97
N ALA A 141 -11.73 -20.50 -19.56
CA ALA A 141 -12.23 -19.25 -18.98
C ALA A 141 -12.81 -19.48 -17.57
N ALA A 142 -13.64 -20.51 -17.39
CA ALA A 142 -14.17 -20.90 -16.08
C ALA A 142 -13.04 -21.29 -15.09
N LEU A 143 -12.01 -22.00 -15.54
CA LEU A 143 -10.88 -22.35 -14.70
C LEU A 143 -10.11 -21.10 -14.23
N LEU A 144 -9.89 -20.11 -15.10
CA LEU A 144 -9.25 -18.84 -14.72
C LEU A 144 -10.07 -18.13 -13.63
N GLY A 145 -11.39 -18.08 -13.73
CA GLY A 145 -12.26 -17.53 -12.68
C GLY A 145 -12.11 -18.26 -11.33
N ARG A 146 -12.10 -19.61 -11.35
CA ARG A 146 -11.89 -20.40 -10.13
C ARG A 146 -10.51 -20.18 -9.51
N LEU A 147 -9.46 -20.03 -10.31
CA LEU A 147 -8.11 -19.74 -9.83
C LEU A 147 -8.05 -18.37 -9.16
N GLN A 148 -8.71 -17.36 -9.73
CA GLN A 148 -8.78 -16.01 -9.13
C GLN A 148 -9.44 -16.04 -7.75
N ARG A 149 -10.54 -16.79 -7.58
CA ARG A 149 -11.19 -16.95 -6.28
C ARG A 149 -10.23 -17.48 -5.19
N THR A 150 -9.21 -18.23 -5.55
CA THR A 150 -8.25 -18.81 -4.61
C THR A 150 -6.92 -18.06 -4.53
N GLY A 151 -6.87 -16.81 -5.04
CA GLY A 151 -5.71 -15.94 -4.92
C GLY A 151 -4.67 -16.08 -6.03
N VAL A 152 -5.02 -16.69 -7.18
CA VAL A 152 -4.17 -16.69 -8.39
C VAL A 152 -4.56 -15.51 -9.27
N ARG A 153 -3.60 -14.70 -9.68
CA ARG A 153 -3.85 -13.51 -10.52
C ARG A 153 -4.39 -13.89 -11.89
N GLY A 154 -5.45 -13.21 -12.34
CA GLY A 154 -5.97 -13.30 -13.72
C GLY A 154 -5.37 -12.26 -14.65
N ALA A 155 -5.64 -12.41 -15.96
CA ALA A 155 -5.33 -11.38 -16.94
C ALA A 155 -6.23 -10.14 -16.79
N LEU A 156 -7.41 -10.30 -16.24
CA LEU A 156 -8.31 -9.23 -15.78
C LEU A 156 -8.44 -9.35 -14.26
N ALA A 157 -8.20 -8.29 -13.52
CA ALA A 157 -8.51 -8.22 -12.11
C ALA A 157 -9.89 -7.56 -11.90
N TYR A 158 -10.51 -7.85 -10.76
CA TYR A 158 -11.76 -7.21 -10.34
C TYR A 158 -11.80 -7.09 -8.81
N TYR A 159 -12.60 -6.15 -8.35
CA TYR A 159 -12.88 -5.93 -6.92
C TYR A 159 -14.28 -5.33 -6.77
N VAL A 160 -14.84 -5.41 -5.58
CA VAL A 160 -16.13 -4.80 -5.25
C VAL A 160 -15.91 -3.53 -4.47
N ASP A 161 -16.46 -2.43 -4.96
CA ASP A 161 -16.43 -1.13 -4.30
C ASP A 161 -17.74 -0.38 -4.57
N THR A 162 -17.92 0.78 -3.94
CA THR A 162 -19.01 1.69 -4.24
C THR A 162 -19.01 2.10 -5.70
N ASP A 163 -20.18 2.30 -6.29
CA ASP A 163 -20.31 2.94 -7.59
C ASP A 163 -19.88 4.40 -7.49
N ASP A 164 -18.85 4.79 -8.23
CA ASP A 164 -18.30 6.16 -8.19
C ASP A 164 -19.35 7.25 -8.42
N LYS A 165 -20.46 6.96 -9.14
CA LYS A 165 -21.56 7.91 -9.39
C LYS A 165 -22.79 7.69 -8.52
N ASN A 166 -22.81 6.62 -7.74
CA ASN A 166 -23.88 6.33 -6.80
C ASN A 166 -23.34 5.55 -5.57
N SER A 167 -22.73 6.28 -4.65
CA SER A 167 -22.06 5.74 -3.46
C SER A 167 -22.98 4.94 -2.51
N THR A 168 -24.26 4.77 -2.84
CA THR A 168 -25.23 4.00 -2.03
C THR A 168 -25.34 2.54 -2.47
N ARG A 169 -24.60 2.13 -3.50
CA ARG A 169 -24.58 0.75 -4.00
C ARG A 169 -23.15 0.27 -4.26
N TYR A 170 -22.95 -1.02 -4.21
CA TYR A 170 -21.71 -1.67 -4.64
C TYR A 170 -21.82 -2.11 -6.10
N LEU A 171 -20.69 -2.05 -6.81
CA LEU A 171 -20.50 -2.63 -8.14
C LEU A 171 -19.19 -3.43 -8.20
N VAL A 172 -19.08 -4.26 -9.21
CA VAL A 172 -17.81 -4.84 -9.63
C VAL A 172 -17.05 -3.80 -10.44
N HIS A 173 -15.78 -3.63 -10.13
CA HIS A 173 -14.83 -2.81 -10.89
C HIS A 173 -13.81 -3.74 -11.56
N ALA A 174 -13.80 -3.80 -12.88
CA ALA A 174 -12.86 -4.58 -13.66
C ALA A 174 -11.65 -3.72 -14.07
N THR A 175 -10.43 -4.23 -13.88
CA THR A 175 -9.18 -3.48 -14.12
C THR A 175 -8.11 -4.33 -14.79
N GLN A 176 -7.21 -3.67 -15.52
CA GLN A 176 -6.06 -4.29 -16.17
C GLN A 176 -5.18 -5.09 -15.19
N SER A 177 -4.68 -6.24 -15.63
CA SER A 177 -3.84 -7.15 -14.85
C SER A 177 -3.05 -8.10 -15.76
N GLY A 178 -2.46 -9.16 -15.20
CA GLY A 178 -1.88 -10.27 -15.97
C GLY A 178 -0.40 -10.15 -16.29
N ILE A 179 0.28 -9.12 -15.80
CA ILE A 179 1.72 -8.93 -15.96
C ILE A 179 2.45 -9.24 -14.64
N GLY A 180 3.67 -9.77 -14.72
CA GLY A 180 4.45 -10.14 -13.54
C GLY A 180 5.52 -9.12 -13.15
N LEU A 181 5.87 -8.17 -14.04
CA LEU A 181 6.71 -7.00 -13.74
C LEU A 181 5.85 -5.87 -13.14
N PRO A 182 6.46 -4.90 -12.44
CA PRO A 182 5.72 -3.90 -11.66
C PRO A 182 4.76 -3.02 -12.45
N ASP A 183 5.09 -2.69 -13.70
CA ASP A 183 4.29 -1.80 -14.55
C ASP A 183 4.50 -2.12 -16.04
N GLU A 184 3.60 -1.64 -16.91
CA GLU A 184 3.68 -1.82 -18.38
C GLU A 184 4.98 -1.25 -18.96
N SER A 185 5.50 -0.17 -18.39
CA SER A 185 6.74 0.48 -18.83
C SER A 185 7.95 -0.46 -18.76
N TYR A 186 7.96 -1.43 -17.85
CA TYR A 186 9.00 -2.44 -17.75
C TYR A 186 9.08 -3.33 -19.02
N TYR A 187 7.97 -3.49 -19.76
CA TYR A 187 7.94 -4.29 -20.99
C TYR A 187 8.38 -3.53 -22.23
N ARG A 188 8.33 -2.19 -22.24
CA ARG A 188 8.61 -1.36 -23.42
C ARG A 188 9.85 -0.47 -23.31
N SER A 189 10.21 0.01 -22.11
CA SER A 189 11.36 0.92 -21.95
C SER A 189 12.70 0.16 -22.04
N GLU A 190 13.67 0.73 -22.76
CA GLU A 190 15.02 0.18 -22.86
C GLU A 190 15.77 0.22 -21.52
N GLU A 191 15.46 1.15 -20.67
CA GLU A 191 16.00 1.25 -19.31
C GLU A 191 15.79 -0.06 -18.52
N PHE A 192 14.63 -0.71 -18.67
CA PHE A 192 14.30 -1.95 -17.97
C PHE A 192 14.68 -3.23 -18.75
N ALA A 193 15.45 -3.13 -19.83
CA ALA A 193 15.90 -4.32 -20.56
C ALA A 193 16.66 -5.34 -19.68
N PRO A 194 17.59 -4.94 -18.79
CA PRO A 194 18.24 -5.87 -17.87
C PRO A 194 17.28 -6.58 -16.92
N ILE A 195 16.22 -5.89 -16.47
CA ILE A 195 15.19 -6.47 -15.59
C ILE A 195 14.36 -7.51 -16.37
N ARG A 196 14.03 -7.25 -17.64
CA ARG A 196 13.32 -8.23 -18.49
C ARG A 196 14.15 -9.49 -18.71
N ASP A 197 15.46 -9.35 -18.92
CA ASP A 197 16.37 -10.49 -19.09
C ASP A 197 16.46 -11.31 -17.80
N ALA A 198 16.56 -10.64 -16.65
CA ALA A 198 16.54 -11.29 -15.34
C ALA A 198 15.19 -11.98 -15.06
N TYR A 199 14.08 -11.37 -15.47
CA TYR A 199 12.73 -11.95 -15.34
C TYR A 199 12.56 -13.21 -16.18
N LEU A 200 13.08 -13.21 -17.41
CA LEU A 200 13.10 -14.42 -18.26
C LEU A 200 13.91 -15.55 -17.62
N ALA A 201 15.06 -15.23 -17.04
CA ALA A 201 15.88 -16.20 -16.33
C ALA A 201 15.16 -16.74 -15.09
N HIS A 202 14.51 -15.87 -14.33
CA HIS A 202 13.71 -16.21 -13.16
C HIS A 202 12.56 -17.18 -13.49
N ILE A 203 11.71 -16.87 -14.47
CA ILE A 203 10.61 -17.76 -14.87
C ILE A 203 11.16 -19.11 -15.33
N THR A 204 12.24 -19.12 -16.12
CA THR A 204 12.90 -20.34 -16.56
C THR A 204 13.35 -21.19 -15.37
N LYS A 205 13.95 -20.57 -14.36
CA LYS A 205 14.42 -21.23 -13.16
C LYS A 205 13.28 -21.79 -12.32
N MET A 206 12.21 -21.01 -12.13
CA MET A 206 10.99 -21.42 -11.40
C MET A 206 10.35 -22.67 -12.04
N PHE A 207 10.16 -22.68 -13.37
CA PHE A 207 9.69 -23.88 -14.08
C PHE A 207 10.66 -25.05 -13.96
N THR A 208 11.97 -24.80 -13.98
CA THR A 208 12.98 -25.87 -13.82
C THR A 208 12.93 -26.53 -12.46
N ILE A 209 12.82 -25.72 -11.40
CA ILE A 209 12.68 -26.22 -10.00
C ILE A 209 11.39 -27.05 -9.87
N ALA A 210 10.28 -26.52 -10.35
CA ALA A 210 8.99 -27.19 -10.28
C ALA A 210 8.97 -28.51 -11.08
N ALA A 211 9.54 -28.52 -12.29
CA ALA A 211 9.59 -29.72 -13.15
C ALA A 211 10.50 -30.83 -12.60
N ALA A 212 11.34 -30.55 -11.61
CA ALA A 212 12.16 -31.57 -10.93
C ALA A 212 11.38 -32.39 -9.90
N ASP A 213 10.19 -31.94 -9.49
CA ASP A 213 9.34 -32.65 -8.53
C ASP A 213 8.43 -33.67 -9.24
N ALA A 214 8.54 -34.94 -8.86
CA ALA A 214 7.80 -36.03 -9.48
C ALA A 214 6.26 -35.90 -9.36
N SER A 215 5.75 -35.14 -8.40
CA SER A 215 4.30 -34.88 -8.27
C SER A 215 3.73 -34.06 -9.44
N LEU A 216 4.61 -33.38 -10.18
CA LEU A 216 4.25 -32.54 -11.32
C LEU A 216 4.60 -33.17 -12.67
N ASP A 217 4.98 -34.45 -12.72
CA ASP A 217 5.33 -35.15 -13.96
C ASP A 217 4.20 -35.03 -15.01
N GLY A 218 4.55 -34.44 -16.15
CA GLY A 218 3.61 -34.24 -17.29
C GLY A 218 2.60 -33.09 -17.11
N LEU A 219 2.66 -32.32 -16.03
CA LEU A 219 1.74 -31.20 -15.75
C LEU A 219 2.31 -29.85 -16.19
N LEU A 220 3.60 -29.76 -16.39
CA LEU A 220 4.29 -28.52 -16.81
C LEU A 220 4.79 -28.63 -18.25
N PRO A 221 5.04 -27.48 -18.94
CA PRO A 221 5.68 -27.47 -20.23
C PRO A 221 7.03 -28.21 -20.19
N THR A 222 7.33 -29.01 -21.21
CA THR A 222 8.53 -29.88 -21.26
C THR A 222 9.84 -29.13 -21.41
N ASP A 223 9.82 -27.91 -21.92
CA ASP A 223 10.97 -26.99 -22.05
C ASP A 223 10.72 -25.73 -21.20
N PRO A 224 11.34 -25.63 -20.01
CA PRO A 224 11.20 -24.45 -19.15
C PRO A 224 11.58 -23.13 -19.80
N ALA A 225 12.62 -23.10 -20.65
CA ALA A 225 13.07 -21.89 -21.32
C ALA A 225 12.09 -21.46 -22.43
N ASP A 226 11.48 -22.41 -23.13
CA ASP A 226 10.43 -22.13 -24.10
C ASP A 226 9.15 -21.63 -23.38
N ALA A 227 8.77 -22.25 -22.29
CA ALA A 227 7.63 -21.80 -21.47
C ALA A 227 7.81 -20.36 -20.97
N ALA A 228 8.98 -20.03 -20.43
CA ALA A 228 9.30 -18.68 -19.96
C ALA A 228 9.22 -17.64 -21.09
N ARG A 229 9.72 -17.94 -22.29
CA ARG A 229 9.58 -17.05 -23.45
C ARG A 229 8.12 -16.81 -23.82
N ARG A 230 7.28 -17.85 -23.84
CA ARG A 230 5.84 -17.74 -24.13
C ARG A 230 5.12 -16.88 -23.08
N VAL A 231 5.45 -17.06 -21.81
CA VAL A 231 4.89 -16.23 -20.71
C VAL A 231 5.21 -14.76 -20.95
N ILE A 232 6.48 -14.41 -21.17
CA ILE A 232 6.89 -13.01 -21.37
C ILE A 232 6.28 -12.41 -22.63
N GLU A 233 6.19 -13.14 -23.73
CA GLU A 233 5.56 -12.63 -24.95
C GLU A 233 4.07 -12.39 -24.78
N LEU A 234 3.37 -13.26 -24.04
CA LEU A 234 1.98 -13.01 -23.69
C LEU A 234 1.84 -11.79 -22.76
N GLU A 235 2.65 -11.70 -21.70
CA GLU A 235 2.64 -10.54 -20.80
C GLU A 235 2.98 -9.24 -21.53
N ARG A 236 3.91 -9.26 -22.50
CA ARG A 236 4.21 -8.11 -23.37
C ARG A 236 3.00 -7.71 -24.21
N THR A 237 2.26 -8.69 -24.74
CA THR A 237 1.03 -8.45 -25.50
C THR A 237 -0.04 -7.81 -24.61
N LEU A 238 -0.21 -8.29 -23.38
CA LEU A 238 -1.14 -7.70 -22.42
C LEU A 238 -0.70 -6.29 -21.99
N ALA A 239 0.59 -6.11 -21.66
CA ALA A 239 1.17 -4.84 -21.25
C ALA A 239 1.01 -3.74 -22.32
N ALA A 240 1.05 -4.10 -23.61
CA ALA A 240 0.82 -3.15 -24.70
C ALA A 240 -0.61 -2.55 -24.70
N GLY A 241 -1.58 -3.23 -24.09
CA GLY A 241 -2.94 -2.73 -23.89
C GLY A 241 -3.15 -1.98 -22.56
N HIS A 242 -2.20 -2.04 -21.63
CA HIS A 242 -2.30 -1.37 -20.35
C HIS A 242 -2.27 0.16 -20.48
N TRP A 243 -2.99 0.83 -19.65
CA TRP A 243 -2.82 2.26 -19.41
C TRP A 243 -1.62 2.50 -18.51
N ASP A 244 -0.88 3.58 -18.78
CA ASP A 244 0.20 4.04 -17.92
C ASP A 244 -0.31 4.54 -16.56
N VAL A 245 0.62 4.74 -15.63
CA VAL A 245 0.32 5.15 -14.24
C VAL A 245 -0.40 6.49 -14.15
N VAL A 246 -0.14 7.44 -15.04
CA VAL A 246 -0.79 8.76 -15.05
C VAL A 246 -2.23 8.64 -15.53
N ARG A 247 -2.45 7.93 -16.66
CA ARG A 247 -3.79 7.75 -17.23
C ARG A 247 -4.70 6.97 -16.27
N ARG A 248 -4.17 5.96 -15.57
CA ARG A 248 -4.94 5.15 -14.61
C ARG A 248 -5.48 5.94 -13.42
N ARG A 249 -4.82 7.03 -13.02
CA ARG A 249 -5.26 7.88 -11.92
C ARG A 249 -6.49 8.71 -12.25
N ASP A 250 -6.80 8.95 -13.52
CA ASP A 250 -7.94 9.79 -13.93
C ASP A 250 -9.26 9.08 -13.63
N ALA A 251 -9.91 9.47 -12.53
CA ALA A 251 -11.14 8.85 -12.05
C ALA A 251 -12.28 8.94 -13.09
N GLU A 252 -12.37 10.03 -13.87
CA GLU A 252 -13.42 10.20 -14.89
C GLU A 252 -13.19 9.27 -16.08
N LYS A 253 -11.93 9.15 -16.58
CA LYS A 253 -11.61 8.25 -17.68
C LYS A 253 -11.74 6.78 -17.29
N SER A 254 -11.45 6.46 -16.04
CA SER A 254 -11.54 5.10 -15.52
C SER A 254 -12.94 4.71 -15.05
N TYR A 255 -13.94 5.58 -15.15
CA TYR A 255 -15.33 5.24 -14.90
C TYR A 255 -16.10 4.95 -16.18
N ASN A 256 -16.23 3.67 -16.54
CA ASN A 256 -16.97 3.24 -17.73
C ASN A 256 -17.98 2.17 -17.29
N LEU A 257 -19.17 2.63 -16.88
CA LEU A 257 -20.28 1.74 -16.50
C LEU A 257 -20.81 1.02 -17.73
N THR A 258 -20.88 -0.29 -17.67
CA THR A 258 -21.43 -1.13 -18.74
C THR A 258 -22.30 -2.23 -18.16
N THR A 259 -23.11 -2.88 -19.01
CA THR A 259 -23.85 -4.09 -18.65
C THR A 259 -23.04 -5.33 -19.05
N PHE A 260 -23.29 -6.44 -18.38
CA PHE A 260 -22.68 -7.72 -18.77
C PHE A 260 -23.03 -8.11 -20.22
N ALA A 261 -24.26 -7.84 -20.65
CA ALA A 261 -24.71 -8.10 -22.02
C ALA A 261 -23.94 -7.28 -23.06
N ASP A 262 -23.68 -6.00 -22.76
CA ASP A 262 -22.88 -5.13 -23.65
C ASP A 262 -21.42 -5.61 -23.68
N LEU A 263 -20.84 -5.96 -22.53
CA LEU A 263 -19.49 -6.52 -22.43
C LEU A 263 -19.32 -7.76 -23.34
N VAL A 264 -20.27 -8.71 -23.26
CA VAL A 264 -20.27 -9.92 -24.08
C VAL A 264 -20.44 -9.60 -25.57
N ALA A 265 -21.28 -8.61 -25.89
CA ALA A 265 -21.53 -8.21 -27.28
C ALA A 265 -20.31 -7.48 -27.91
N GLU A 266 -19.61 -6.67 -27.13
CA GLU A 266 -18.46 -5.90 -27.59
C GLU A 266 -17.17 -6.75 -27.70
N HIS A 267 -17.03 -7.78 -26.85
CA HIS A 267 -15.85 -8.64 -26.76
C HIS A 267 -16.19 -10.13 -26.78
N PRO A 268 -16.80 -10.65 -27.88
CA PRO A 268 -17.28 -12.03 -27.97
C PRO A 268 -16.18 -13.08 -28.06
N GLU A 269 -14.91 -12.68 -28.18
CA GLU A 269 -13.75 -13.55 -28.32
C GLU A 269 -13.45 -14.34 -27.05
N PHE A 270 -13.80 -13.77 -25.86
CA PHE A 270 -13.63 -14.41 -24.55
C PHE A 270 -14.99 -14.87 -24.02
N ASP A 271 -15.04 -16.06 -23.44
CA ASP A 271 -16.27 -16.59 -22.82
C ASP A 271 -16.47 -16.01 -21.42
N TRP A 272 -17.04 -14.80 -21.39
CA TRP A 272 -17.32 -14.06 -20.16
C TRP A 272 -18.29 -14.81 -19.24
N ALA A 273 -19.31 -15.48 -19.80
CA ALA A 273 -20.28 -16.24 -19.02
C ALA A 273 -19.60 -17.40 -18.27
N ALA A 274 -18.77 -18.16 -18.96
CA ALA A 274 -18.00 -19.23 -18.32
C ALA A 274 -17.02 -18.68 -17.26
N TRP A 275 -16.40 -17.52 -17.51
CA TRP A 275 -15.48 -16.92 -16.55
C TRP A 275 -16.20 -16.47 -15.27
N VAL A 276 -17.32 -15.72 -15.37
CA VAL A 276 -18.07 -15.28 -14.18
C VAL A 276 -18.68 -16.45 -13.41
N GLU A 277 -19.07 -17.52 -14.08
CA GLU A 277 -19.48 -18.76 -13.43
C GLU A 277 -18.33 -19.39 -12.62
N GLY A 278 -17.11 -19.37 -13.18
CA GLY A 278 -15.89 -19.78 -12.47
C GLY A 278 -15.61 -18.92 -11.25
N VAL A 279 -15.76 -17.60 -11.38
CA VAL A 279 -15.63 -16.60 -10.29
C VAL A 279 -16.66 -16.86 -9.19
N ALA A 280 -17.91 -17.12 -9.55
CA ALA A 280 -19.03 -17.36 -8.62
C ALA A 280 -19.01 -18.75 -7.97
N THR A 281 -18.05 -19.61 -8.32
CA THR A 281 -17.96 -20.98 -7.77
C THR A 281 -18.01 -20.96 -6.23
N GLY A 282 -18.98 -21.68 -5.65
CA GLY A 282 -19.17 -21.77 -4.19
C GLY A 282 -20.12 -20.73 -3.61
N LEU A 283 -20.55 -19.74 -4.38
CA LEU A 283 -21.63 -18.83 -4.01
C LEU A 283 -22.99 -19.41 -4.42
N ASP A 284 -24.03 -19.15 -3.63
CA ASP A 284 -25.43 -19.45 -3.99
C ASP A 284 -26.03 -18.29 -4.83
N ARG A 285 -25.29 -17.89 -5.88
CA ARG A 285 -25.65 -16.79 -6.78
C ARG A 285 -25.09 -17.06 -8.18
N ASP A 286 -25.83 -16.64 -9.19
CA ASP A 286 -25.40 -16.68 -10.58
C ASP A 286 -24.30 -15.65 -10.87
N GLY A 287 -23.29 -16.05 -11.62
CA GLY A 287 -22.17 -15.18 -11.97
C GLY A 287 -22.60 -13.99 -12.85
N GLU A 288 -23.52 -14.21 -13.81
CA GLU A 288 -24.03 -13.13 -14.66
C GLU A 288 -24.86 -12.11 -13.85
N ASP A 289 -25.60 -12.56 -12.83
CA ASP A 289 -26.33 -11.67 -11.93
C ASP A 289 -25.39 -10.82 -11.07
N LEU A 290 -24.25 -11.39 -10.62
CA LEU A 290 -23.23 -10.67 -9.87
C LEU A 290 -22.56 -9.57 -10.70
N PHE A 291 -22.36 -9.81 -11.99
CA PHE A 291 -21.72 -8.91 -12.94
C PHE A 291 -22.71 -8.17 -13.83
N ALA A 292 -24.03 -8.17 -13.52
CA ALA A 292 -25.06 -7.58 -14.37
C ALA A 292 -24.77 -6.14 -14.81
N GLU A 293 -24.19 -5.33 -13.90
CA GLU A 293 -23.57 -4.03 -14.17
C GLU A 293 -22.16 -4.03 -13.57
N LEU A 294 -21.20 -3.44 -14.27
CA LEU A 294 -19.84 -3.32 -13.81
C LEU A 294 -19.18 -2.03 -14.34
N VAL A 295 -18.19 -1.53 -13.60
CA VAL A 295 -17.34 -0.42 -14.04
C VAL A 295 -16.07 -0.98 -14.67
N VAL A 296 -15.84 -0.70 -15.94
CA VAL A 296 -14.60 -1.04 -16.62
C VAL A 296 -13.63 0.11 -16.47
N ARG A 297 -12.53 -0.13 -15.74
CA ARG A 297 -11.55 0.92 -15.46
C ARG A 297 -10.70 1.28 -16.67
N GLN A 298 -10.36 0.30 -17.52
CA GLN A 298 -9.55 0.50 -18.73
C GLN A 298 -10.22 -0.21 -19.92
N PRO A 299 -11.18 0.41 -20.61
CA PRO A 299 -11.90 -0.23 -21.71
C PRO A 299 -11.00 -0.65 -22.88
N ASP A 300 -9.94 0.13 -23.19
CA ASP A 300 -8.99 -0.23 -24.25
C ASP A 300 -8.27 -1.57 -23.95
N TYR A 301 -7.96 -1.81 -22.66
CA TYR A 301 -7.33 -3.05 -22.23
C TYR A 301 -8.26 -4.26 -22.40
N LEU A 302 -9.55 -4.10 -22.14
CA LEU A 302 -10.51 -5.20 -22.32
C LEU A 302 -10.51 -5.72 -23.76
N GLY A 303 -10.53 -4.81 -24.74
CA GLY A 303 -10.41 -5.14 -26.16
C GLY A 303 -9.09 -5.81 -26.51
N ALA A 304 -7.98 -5.30 -25.95
CA ALA A 304 -6.66 -5.89 -26.16
C ALA A 304 -6.56 -7.31 -25.55
N PHE A 305 -7.11 -7.54 -24.36
CA PHE A 305 -7.19 -8.84 -23.71
C PHE A 305 -8.04 -9.83 -24.55
N ALA A 306 -9.24 -9.44 -24.98
CA ALA A 306 -10.11 -10.30 -25.78
C ALA A 306 -9.46 -10.69 -27.11
N THR A 307 -8.78 -9.74 -27.77
CA THR A 307 -7.99 -9.99 -28.99
C THR A 307 -6.86 -10.97 -28.72
N ALA A 308 -6.09 -10.76 -27.64
CA ALA A 308 -4.99 -11.65 -27.27
C ALA A 308 -5.51 -13.07 -26.97
N TRP A 309 -6.66 -13.20 -26.31
CA TRP A 309 -7.29 -14.50 -26.05
C TRP A 309 -7.58 -15.28 -27.32
N ALA A 310 -8.07 -14.61 -28.38
CA ALA A 310 -8.39 -15.22 -29.65
C ALA A 310 -7.14 -15.55 -30.51
N GLU A 311 -6.12 -14.68 -30.48
CA GLU A 311 -4.98 -14.75 -31.40
C GLU A 311 -3.79 -15.53 -30.85
N VAL A 312 -3.55 -15.47 -29.53
CA VAL A 312 -2.44 -16.18 -28.88
C VAL A 312 -2.76 -17.66 -28.72
N PRO A 313 -1.81 -18.56 -29.09
CA PRO A 313 -2.04 -19.99 -28.95
C PRO A 313 -2.42 -20.38 -27.51
N ARG A 314 -3.41 -21.27 -27.36
CA ARG A 314 -3.84 -21.76 -26.04
C ARG A 314 -2.68 -22.32 -25.19
N ALA A 315 -1.71 -22.97 -25.82
CA ALA A 315 -0.56 -23.50 -25.10
C ALA A 315 0.26 -22.40 -24.39
N ASP A 316 0.24 -21.17 -24.91
CA ASP A 316 0.93 -20.02 -24.29
C ASP A 316 0.12 -19.50 -23.09
N TRP A 317 -1.21 -19.47 -23.20
CA TRP A 317 -2.10 -19.18 -22.09
C TRP A 317 -2.02 -20.24 -20.97
N GLN A 318 -1.85 -21.53 -21.33
CA GLN A 318 -1.64 -22.59 -20.34
C GLN A 318 -0.30 -22.43 -19.63
N ALA A 319 0.79 -22.09 -20.36
CA ALA A 319 2.08 -21.79 -19.78
C ALA A 319 2.02 -20.57 -18.83
N TRP A 320 1.32 -19.52 -19.26
CA TRP A 320 1.09 -18.33 -18.43
C TRP A 320 0.26 -18.65 -17.19
N ALA A 321 -0.83 -19.40 -17.29
CA ALA A 321 -1.65 -19.79 -16.14
C ALA A 321 -0.87 -20.66 -15.13
N ALA A 322 -0.04 -21.59 -15.64
CA ALA A 322 0.86 -22.38 -14.80
C ALA A 322 1.89 -21.49 -14.08
N TRP A 323 2.45 -20.50 -14.79
CA TRP A 323 3.31 -19.47 -14.20
C TRP A 323 2.59 -18.70 -13.08
N GLN A 324 1.34 -18.24 -13.31
CA GLN A 324 0.59 -17.51 -12.29
C GLN A 324 0.33 -18.37 -11.05
N VAL A 325 0.09 -19.67 -11.18
CA VAL A 325 0.00 -20.59 -10.03
C VAL A 325 1.32 -20.70 -9.29
N LEU A 326 2.44 -20.95 -10.00
CA LEU A 326 3.77 -21.02 -9.38
C LEU A 326 4.10 -19.74 -8.65
N HIS A 327 3.86 -18.59 -9.27
CA HIS A 327 4.09 -17.27 -8.69
C HIS A 327 3.26 -17.06 -7.41
N ALA A 328 1.96 -17.33 -7.45
CA ALA A 328 1.06 -17.12 -6.32
C ALA A 328 1.32 -18.06 -5.13
N ARG A 329 1.90 -19.23 -5.39
CA ARG A 329 2.14 -20.27 -4.36
C ARG A 329 3.60 -20.35 -3.91
N ALA A 330 4.53 -19.67 -4.60
CA ALA A 330 5.98 -19.77 -4.34
C ALA A 330 6.36 -19.60 -2.87
N GLY A 331 5.76 -18.64 -2.17
CA GLY A 331 6.05 -18.34 -0.76
C GLY A 331 5.68 -19.44 0.24
N PHE A 332 4.90 -20.45 -0.20
CA PHE A 332 4.31 -21.52 0.64
C PHE A 332 4.81 -22.93 0.28
N LEU A 333 5.79 -23.02 -0.62
CA LEU A 333 6.37 -24.28 -1.10
C LEU A 333 7.78 -24.50 -0.52
N THR A 334 8.63 -25.24 -1.22
CA THR A 334 9.98 -25.59 -0.77
C THR A 334 10.90 -24.36 -0.64
N ASP A 335 11.93 -24.45 0.19
CA ASP A 335 12.87 -23.33 0.38
C ASP A 335 13.59 -22.95 -0.93
N GLU A 336 13.82 -23.91 -1.85
CA GLU A 336 14.48 -23.63 -3.12
C GLU A 336 13.66 -22.66 -4.00
N ILE A 337 12.35 -22.86 -4.11
CA ILE A 337 11.50 -21.96 -4.90
C ILE A 337 11.26 -20.64 -4.19
N VAL A 338 11.20 -20.64 -2.86
CA VAL A 338 11.12 -19.41 -2.04
C VAL A 338 12.35 -18.53 -2.25
N GLU A 339 13.55 -19.14 -2.28
CA GLU A 339 14.80 -18.40 -2.49
C GLU A 339 14.88 -17.86 -3.92
N GLU A 340 14.50 -18.65 -4.93
CA GLU A 340 14.45 -18.18 -6.32
C GLU A 340 13.45 -17.02 -6.51
N TYR A 341 12.29 -17.10 -5.86
CA TYR A 341 11.31 -16.02 -5.87
C TYR A 341 11.90 -14.74 -5.26
N PHE A 342 12.61 -14.87 -4.12
CA PHE A 342 13.28 -13.74 -3.50
C PHE A 342 14.43 -13.19 -4.36
N ASP A 343 15.20 -14.04 -5.04
CA ASP A 343 16.30 -13.62 -5.91
C ASP A 343 15.85 -12.61 -6.98
N PHE A 344 14.64 -12.79 -7.50
CA PHE A 344 14.10 -11.84 -8.47
C PHE A 344 13.34 -10.69 -7.79
N TYR A 345 12.25 -10.98 -7.08
CA TYR A 345 11.35 -9.95 -6.54
C TYR A 345 11.92 -9.17 -5.36
N GLY A 346 12.82 -9.75 -4.60
CA GLY A 346 13.54 -9.10 -3.50
C GLY A 346 14.87 -8.50 -3.98
N ARG A 347 15.83 -9.37 -4.36
CA ARG A 347 17.21 -8.93 -4.65
C ARG A 347 17.30 -8.10 -5.92
N THR A 348 16.77 -8.62 -7.03
CA THR A 348 16.90 -7.95 -8.34
C THR A 348 16.06 -6.69 -8.44
N LEU A 349 14.79 -6.73 -8.03
CA LEU A 349 13.87 -5.59 -8.18
C LEU A 349 14.04 -4.51 -7.11
N THR A 350 14.47 -4.86 -5.90
CA THR A 350 14.47 -3.92 -4.77
C THR A 350 15.83 -3.75 -4.09
N GLY A 351 16.83 -4.56 -4.47
CA GLY A 351 18.17 -4.52 -3.89
C GLY A 351 18.30 -5.13 -2.50
N ALA A 352 17.26 -5.78 -1.95
CA ALA A 352 17.36 -6.49 -0.68
C ALA A 352 18.38 -7.64 -0.80
N GLU A 353 19.25 -7.80 0.22
CA GLU A 353 20.36 -8.78 0.16
C GLU A 353 19.96 -10.16 0.68
N GLU A 354 19.04 -10.22 1.63
CA GLU A 354 18.56 -11.45 2.28
C GLU A 354 17.04 -11.47 2.36
N ASN A 355 16.45 -12.67 2.28
CA ASN A 355 15.01 -12.80 2.48
C ASN A 355 14.66 -12.56 3.95
N ARG A 356 13.48 -12.04 4.19
CA ARG A 356 12.95 -11.83 5.54
C ARG A 356 12.89 -13.18 6.30
N GLU A 357 13.19 -13.14 7.58
CA GLU A 357 13.10 -14.32 8.46
C GLU A 357 11.74 -15.00 8.32
N ARG A 358 11.71 -16.33 8.39
CA ARG A 358 10.49 -17.11 8.16
C ARG A 358 9.32 -16.69 9.06
N TRP A 359 9.59 -16.40 10.34
CA TRP A 359 8.54 -15.96 11.24
C TRP A 359 7.89 -14.63 10.82
N LYS A 360 8.64 -13.68 10.26
CA LYS A 360 8.13 -12.41 9.74
C LYS A 360 7.20 -12.65 8.56
N ARG A 361 7.56 -13.58 7.67
CA ARG A 361 6.70 -14.00 6.53
C ARG A 361 5.44 -14.71 7.02
N GLY A 362 5.54 -15.52 8.09
CA GLY A 362 4.39 -16.15 8.74
C GLY A 362 3.46 -15.14 9.39
N VAL A 363 4.01 -14.10 10.03
CA VAL A 363 3.22 -12.95 10.55
C VAL A 363 2.48 -12.24 9.41
N SER A 364 3.15 -12.03 8.27
CA SER A 364 2.51 -11.39 7.10
C SER A 364 1.33 -12.23 6.58
N LEU A 365 1.48 -13.56 6.47
CA LEU A 365 0.38 -14.46 6.07
C LEU A 365 -0.81 -14.39 7.04
N VAL A 366 -0.55 -14.38 8.35
CA VAL A 366 -1.62 -14.29 9.35
C VAL A 366 -2.35 -12.95 9.26
N GLN A 367 -1.62 -11.86 9.04
CA GLN A 367 -2.23 -10.53 8.87
C GLN A 367 -3.02 -10.42 7.56
N GLU A 368 -2.59 -11.07 6.49
CA GLU A 368 -3.28 -11.13 5.22
C GLU A 368 -4.65 -11.82 5.35
N LEU A 369 -4.69 -12.99 5.96
CA LEU A 369 -5.90 -13.82 6.00
C LEU A 369 -6.81 -13.60 7.21
N LEU A 370 -6.25 -13.14 8.35
CA LEU A 370 -6.97 -12.98 9.62
C LEU A 370 -6.71 -11.59 10.26
N GLY A 371 -6.51 -10.58 9.44
CA GLY A 371 -5.97 -9.28 9.86
C GLY A 371 -6.78 -8.59 10.94
N GLU A 372 -8.11 -8.50 10.86
CA GLU A 372 -8.93 -7.87 11.90
C GLU A 372 -9.08 -8.73 13.16
N ALA A 373 -9.00 -10.06 13.05
CA ALA A 373 -8.94 -10.91 14.24
C ALA A 373 -7.67 -10.63 15.06
N VAL A 374 -6.52 -10.44 14.38
CA VAL A 374 -5.28 -9.96 15.01
C VAL A 374 -5.46 -8.54 15.53
N GLY A 375 -6.08 -7.65 14.73
CA GLY A 375 -6.32 -6.24 15.08
C GLY A 375 -7.10 -6.06 16.36
N LYS A 376 -8.12 -6.87 16.61
CA LYS A 376 -8.90 -6.89 17.84
C LYS A 376 -8.02 -7.16 19.07
N LEU A 377 -7.10 -8.11 18.98
CA LEU A 377 -6.16 -8.44 20.04
C LEU A 377 -5.08 -7.36 20.21
N TYR A 378 -4.62 -6.78 19.08
CA TYR A 378 -3.64 -5.69 19.06
C TYR A 378 -4.18 -4.45 19.77
N VAL A 379 -5.38 -3.99 19.44
CA VAL A 379 -6.03 -2.82 20.05
C VAL A 379 -6.21 -3.00 21.56
N ALA A 380 -6.64 -4.19 21.98
CA ALA A 380 -6.84 -4.49 23.39
C ALA A 380 -5.54 -4.38 24.22
N ARG A 381 -4.36 -4.59 23.59
CA ARG A 381 -3.05 -4.56 24.27
C ARG A 381 -2.34 -3.21 24.10
N HIS A 382 -2.45 -2.56 22.94
CA HIS A 382 -1.53 -1.50 22.51
C HIS A 382 -2.20 -0.14 22.25
N PHE A 383 -3.53 -0.03 22.23
CA PHE A 383 -4.20 1.24 21.95
C PHE A 383 -5.13 1.68 23.09
N PRO A 384 -4.65 2.53 24.03
CA PRO A 384 -5.45 2.98 25.14
C PRO A 384 -6.53 4.00 24.71
N PRO A 385 -7.72 4.02 25.36
CA PRO A 385 -8.80 4.95 25.03
C PRO A 385 -8.41 6.43 25.06
N GLN A 386 -7.42 6.79 25.89
CA GLN A 386 -6.91 8.17 25.99
C GLN A 386 -6.23 8.63 24.68
N ALA A 387 -5.52 7.74 23.99
CA ALA A 387 -4.92 8.05 22.69
C ALA A 387 -6.01 8.37 21.66
N LYS A 388 -7.09 7.56 21.60
CA LYS A 388 -8.24 7.84 20.72
C LYS A 388 -8.87 9.21 21.02
N ALA A 389 -9.09 9.55 22.28
CA ALA A 389 -9.69 10.82 22.68
C ALA A 389 -8.83 12.03 22.25
N ARG A 390 -7.50 11.93 22.44
CA ARG A 390 -6.56 12.99 22.02
C ARG A 390 -6.54 13.18 20.51
N MET A 391 -6.61 12.07 19.77
CA MET A 391 -6.68 12.11 18.30
C MET A 391 -7.97 12.76 17.79
N VAL A 392 -9.12 12.49 18.42
CA VAL A 392 -10.39 13.16 18.08
C VAL A 392 -10.27 14.68 18.20
N GLU A 393 -9.63 15.19 19.26
CA GLU A 393 -9.40 16.63 19.43
C GLU A 393 -8.49 17.19 18.32
N LEU A 394 -7.42 16.47 17.96
CA LEU A 394 -6.49 16.89 16.92
C LEU A 394 -7.16 16.94 15.56
N VAL A 395 -7.94 15.91 15.20
CA VAL A 395 -8.75 15.87 13.97
C VAL A 395 -9.74 17.05 13.92
N ALA A 396 -10.43 17.35 15.02
CA ALA A 396 -11.37 18.48 15.07
C ALA A 396 -10.67 19.83 14.82
N ASN A 397 -9.46 20.03 15.35
CA ASN A 397 -8.67 21.25 15.10
C ASN A 397 -8.24 21.36 13.63
N LEU A 398 -7.90 20.24 12.99
CA LEU A 398 -7.54 20.20 11.57
C LEU A 398 -8.75 20.48 10.68
N GLN A 399 -9.90 19.89 10.95
CA GLN A 399 -11.14 20.18 10.23
C GLN A 399 -11.53 21.66 10.38
N GLU A 400 -11.41 22.25 11.58
CA GLU A 400 -11.66 23.68 11.79
C GLU A 400 -10.65 24.56 11.05
N ALA A 401 -9.38 24.15 10.98
CA ALA A 401 -8.35 24.83 10.19
C ALA A 401 -8.70 24.81 8.70
N TYR A 402 -9.08 23.65 8.15
CA TYR A 402 -9.56 23.53 6.77
C TYR A 402 -10.79 24.41 6.52
N ARG A 403 -11.78 24.38 7.43
CA ARG A 403 -12.98 25.19 7.32
C ARG A 403 -12.68 26.68 7.21
N ARG A 404 -11.77 27.19 8.08
CA ARG A 404 -11.34 28.60 8.01
C ARG A 404 -10.60 28.90 6.73
N ASN A 405 -9.68 28.05 6.36
CA ASN A 405 -8.85 28.28 5.19
C ASN A 405 -9.68 28.28 3.90
N ILE A 406 -10.56 27.29 3.69
CA ILE A 406 -11.47 27.25 2.55
C ILE A 406 -12.39 28.47 2.54
N ALA A 407 -12.90 28.93 3.69
CA ALA A 407 -13.76 30.11 3.78
C ALA A 407 -13.05 31.40 3.32
N ASP A 408 -11.74 31.49 3.51
CA ASP A 408 -10.92 32.67 3.23
C ASP A 408 -10.17 32.58 1.87
N LEU A 409 -10.30 31.46 1.10
CA LEU A 409 -9.62 31.30 -0.19
C LEU A 409 -10.06 32.36 -1.21
N GLU A 410 -9.13 33.24 -1.60
CA GLU A 410 -9.42 34.33 -2.53
C GLU A 410 -9.61 33.87 -3.98
N TRP A 411 -8.93 32.79 -4.39
CA TRP A 411 -8.98 32.28 -5.76
C TRP A 411 -10.23 31.47 -6.07
N MET A 412 -10.95 31.00 -5.05
CA MET A 412 -12.15 30.17 -5.18
C MET A 412 -13.42 31.02 -5.05
N GLY A 413 -14.31 30.91 -6.00
CA GLY A 413 -15.59 31.59 -5.99
C GLY A 413 -16.55 31.11 -4.89
N PRO A 414 -17.62 31.88 -4.61
CA PRO A 414 -18.49 31.60 -3.47
C PRO A 414 -19.24 30.25 -3.59
N ASP A 415 -19.63 29.84 -4.80
CA ASP A 415 -20.44 28.65 -5.05
C ASP A 415 -19.58 27.39 -4.83
N THR A 416 -18.38 27.32 -5.44
CA THR A 416 -17.41 26.23 -5.24
C THR A 416 -16.96 26.15 -3.78
N ARG A 417 -16.73 27.30 -3.14
CA ARG A 417 -16.37 27.37 -1.71
C ARG A 417 -17.46 26.81 -0.81
N ALA A 418 -18.73 27.11 -1.08
CA ALA A 418 -19.86 26.56 -0.32
C ALA A 418 -19.97 25.04 -0.50
N ALA A 419 -19.74 24.53 -1.71
CA ALA A 419 -19.71 23.10 -1.97
C ALA A 419 -18.54 22.40 -1.26
N ALA A 420 -17.33 22.97 -1.29
CA ALA A 420 -16.16 22.47 -0.56
C ALA A 420 -16.40 22.41 0.95
N LEU A 421 -16.99 23.45 1.55
CA LEU A 421 -17.37 23.46 2.96
C LEU A 421 -18.41 22.39 3.30
N THR A 422 -19.41 22.21 2.43
CA THR A 422 -20.42 21.16 2.58
C THR A 422 -19.78 19.76 2.53
N LYS A 423 -18.81 19.56 1.64
CA LYS A 423 -18.06 18.31 1.56
C LYS A 423 -17.26 18.07 2.85
N LEU A 424 -16.54 19.08 3.34
CA LEU A 424 -15.76 19.01 4.57
C LEU A 424 -16.64 18.67 5.79
N GLU A 425 -17.85 19.22 5.90
CA GLU A 425 -18.79 18.91 6.97
C GLU A 425 -19.27 17.46 6.97
N LYS A 426 -19.23 16.79 5.82
CA LYS A 426 -19.64 15.38 5.66
C LYS A 426 -18.49 14.38 5.81
N PHE A 427 -17.25 14.82 6.03
CA PHE A 427 -16.14 13.90 6.29
C PHE A 427 -16.40 13.06 7.53
N THR A 428 -16.22 11.75 7.38
CA THR A 428 -16.32 10.79 8.49
C THR A 428 -14.93 10.38 8.96
N PRO A 429 -14.45 10.82 10.15
CA PRO A 429 -13.18 10.37 10.68
C PRO A 429 -13.33 9.02 11.39
N LYS A 430 -12.49 8.05 11.03
CA LYS A 430 -12.36 6.72 11.66
C LYS A 430 -10.99 6.63 12.34
N ILE A 431 -10.97 6.43 13.67
CA ILE A 431 -9.76 6.53 14.47
C ILE A 431 -9.53 5.25 15.27
N GLY A 432 -8.37 4.63 15.08
CA GLY A 432 -7.84 3.52 15.82
C GLY A 432 -8.31 2.15 15.35
N TYR A 433 -9.60 1.89 15.37
CA TYR A 433 -10.17 0.57 15.06
C TYR A 433 -11.66 0.65 14.72
N PRO A 434 -12.21 -0.37 13.99
CA PRO A 434 -13.63 -0.43 13.61
C PRO A 434 -14.52 -0.68 14.83
N ASP A 435 -15.76 -0.16 14.79
CA ASP A 435 -16.77 -0.40 15.84
C ASP A 435 -17.32 -1.84 15.79
N THR A 436 -17.35 -2.45 14.60
CA THR A 436 -17.75 -3.85 14.38
C THR A 436 -16.59 -4.61 13.75
N TRP A 437 -16.19 -5.72 14.37
CA TRP A 437 -15.13 -6.57 13.86
C TRP A 437 -15.64 -7.51 12.78
N ARG A 438 -14.79 -7.79 11.80
CA ARG A 438 -15.05 -8.77 10.74
C ARG A 438 -15.26 -10.17 11.33
N ASP A 439 -16.24 -10.90 10.82
CA ASP A 439 -16.51 -12.29 11.16
C ASP A 439 -15.63 -13.25 10.33
N TYR A 440 -14.81 -14.04 11.00
CA TYR A 440 -13.97 -15.08 10.39
C TYR A 440 -14.53 -16.49 10.58
N SER A 441 -15.78 -16.66 11.01
CA SER A 441 -16.38 -17.98 11.28
C SER A 441 -16.34 -18.93 10.08
N ALA A 442 -16.50 -18.38 8.86
CA ALA A 442 -16.45 -19.13 7.59
C ALA A 442 -15.01 -19.55 7.16
N VAL A 443 -13.97 -18.96 7.73
CA VAL A 443 -12.59 -19.29 7.37
C VAL A 443 -12.15 -20.56 8.11
N GLU A 444 -11.95 -21.65 7.38
CA GLU A 444 -11.42 -22.90 7.93
C GLU A 444 -9.90 -22.93 7.84
N ILE A 445 -9.23 -23.16 8.98
CA ILE A 445 -7.78 -23.30 9.10
C ILE A 445 -7.43 -24.71 9.58
N ASP A 446 -6.48 -25.34 8.88
CA ASP A 446 -5.87 -26.64 9.22
C ASP A 446 -4.37 -26.45 9.45
N ALA A 447 -3.88 -26.78 10.64
CA ALA A 447 -2.48 -26.64 11.00
C ALA A 447 -1.51 -27.50 10.14
N GLY A 448 -2.03 -28.49 9.40
CA GLY A 448 -1.26 -29.37 8.51
C GLY A 448 -1.32 -29.02 7.02
N ASP A 449 -2.09 -27.99 6.62
CA ASP A 449 -2.39 -27.71 5.20
C ASP A 449 -2.16 -26.22 4.86
N LEU A 450 -0.90 -25.80 4.74
CA LEU A 450 -0.52 -24.41 4.51
C LEU A 450 -1.13 -23.84 3.21
N VAL A 451 -0.94 -24.50 2.06
CA VAL A 451 -1.44 -24.04 0.77
C VAL A 451 -2.98 -24.05 0.73
N GLY A 452 -3.61 -25.06 1.36
CA GLY A 452 -5.07 -25.10 1.51
C GLY A 452 -5.60 -23.97 2.39
N ASN A 453 -4.90 -23.61 3.47
CA ASN A 453 -5.25 -22.43 4.30
C ASN A 453 -5.23 -21.13 3.48
N TYR A 454 -4.20 -20.94 2.66
CA TYR A 454 -4.10 -19.78 1.78
C TYR A 454 -5.28 -19.73 0.80
N ARG A 455 -5.61 -20.84 0.14
CA ARG A 455 -6.76 -20.92 -0.77
C ARG A 455 -8.09 -20.63 -0.09
N ARG A 456 -8.34 -21.23 1.09
CA ARG A 456 -9.58 -21.06 1.86
C ARG A 456 -9.74 -19.64 2.36
N GLY A 457 -8.65 -19.03 2.83
CA GLY A 457 -8.64 -17.65 3.26
C GLY A 457 -9.01 -16.69 2.12
N HIS A 458 -8.34 -16.81 0.98
CA HIS A 458 -8.65 -16.00 -0.20
C HIS A 458 -10.07 -16.26 -0.73
N ALA A 459 -10.52 -17.52 -0.76
CA ALA A 459 -11.87 -17.82 -1.17
C ALA A 459 -12.93 -17.18 -0.25
N ALA A 460 -12.68 -17.19 1.07
CA ALA A 460 -13.58 -16.55 2.02
C ALA A 460 -13.63 -15.03 1.86
N ASP A 461 -12.48 -14.37 1.60
CA ASP A 461 -12.40 -12.93 1.32
C ASP A 461 -13.15 -12.57 0.04
N HIS A 462 -12.88 -13.33 -1.02
CA HIS A 462 -13.52 -13.17 -2.30
C HIS A 462 -15.06 -13.35 -2.20
N ASP A 463 -15.51 -14.41 -1.53
CA ASP A 463 -16.93 -14.69 -1.36
C ASP A 463 -17.63 -13.60 -0.53
N ARG A 464 -16.93 -13.06 0.49
CA ARG A 464 -17.43 -11.92 1.27
C ARG A 464 -17.59 -10.67 0.40
N ASP A 465 -16.59 -10.36 -0.43
CA ASP A 465 -16.62 -9.16 -1.25
C ASP A 465 -17.70 -9.22 -2.33
N LEU A 466 -17.84 -10.35 -3.03
CA LEU A 466 -18.96 -10.55 -3.97
C LEU A 466 -20.32 -10.60 -3.25
N GLY A 467 -20.33 -11.05 -2.00
CA GLY A 467 -21.53 -11.06 -1.16
C GLY A 467 -22.10 -9.67 -0.85
N LYS A 468 -21.29 -8.60 -0.95
CA LYS A 468 -21.75 -7.21 -0.79
C LYS A 468 -22.69 -6.74 -1.91
N LEU A 469 -22.56 -7.31 -3.11
CA LEU A 469 -23.32 -6.90 -4.29
C LEU A 469 -24.82 -7.06 -4.09
N GLY A 470 -25.57 -5.98 -4.35
CA GLY A 470 -27.01 -5.91 -4.12
C GLY A 470 -27.41 -5.65 -2.68
N GLY A 471 -26.46 -5.54 -1.75
CA GLY A 471 -26.66 -5.12 -0.36
C GLY A 471 -26.54 -3.61 -0.18
N GLU A 472 -26.80 -3.15 1.06
CA GLU A 472 -26.51 -1.78 1.47
C GLU A 472 -25.00 -1.58 1.66
N VAL A 473 -24.49 -0.38 1.38
CA VAL A 473 -23.09 -0.05 1.58
C VAL A 473 -22.77 0.03 3.07
N ASP A 474 -21.85 -0.82 3.52
CA ASP A 474 -21.35 -0.80 4.91
C ASP A 474 -20.34 0.33 5.09
N ARG A 475 -20.82 1.47 5.56
CA ARG A 475 -19.95 2.61 5.91
C ARG A 475 -19.14 2.40 7.19
N GLY A 476 -19.30 1.28 7.89
CA GLY A 476 -18.49 0.86 9.04
C GLY A 476 -17.22 0.09 8.64
N GLU A 477 -17.14 -0.41 7.41
CA GLU A 477 -16.01 -1.21 6.91
C GLU A 477 -14.70 -0.42 6.89
N TRP A 478 -13.59 -1.10 7.24
CA TRP A 478 -12.24 -0.59 7.15
C TRP A 478 -11.43 -1.34 6.09
N PHE A 479 -10.62 -0.62 5.31
CA PHE A 479 -9.75 -1.20 4.28
C PHE A 479 -8.28 -1.36 4.74
N MET A 480 -7.98 -0.95 5.98
CA MET A 480 -6.73 -1.22 6.67
C MET A 480 -7.02 -1.76 8.06
N THR A 481 -6.22 -2.71 8.51
CA THR A 481 -6.32 -3.27 9.86
C THR A 481 -5.75 -2.31 10.91
N PRO A 482 -6.17 -2.38 12.19
CA PRO A 482 -5.68 -1.50 13.25
C PRO A 482 -4.16 -1.52 13.47
N GLN A 483 -3.49 -2.63 13.16
CA GLN A 483 -2.04 -2.77 13.28
C GLN A 483 -1.28 -2.32 12.02
N THR A 484 -1.95 -1.75 11.03
CA THR A 484 -1.32 -1.15 9.84
C THR A 484 -0.73 0.21 10.17
N VAL A 485 0.55 0.42 9.84
CA VAL A 485 1.23 1.73 9.96
C VAL A 485 1.01 2.52 8.69
N ASN A 486 -0.18 3.06 8.55
CA ASN A 486 -0.59 3.92 7.43
C ASN A 486 -1.90 4.64 7.78
N ALA A 487 -2.40 5.46 6.82
CA ALA A 487 -3.71 6.12 6.85
C ALA A 487 -4.28 6.12 5.43
N TYR A 488 -5.55 6.47 5.25
CA TYR A 488 -6.14 6.65 3.92
C TYR A 488 -7.38 7.54 3.92
N TYR A 489 -7.63 8.16 2.77
CA TYR A 489 -8.91 8.75 2.39
C TYR A 489 -9.67 7.85 1.42
N ASN A 490 -10.97 7.65 1.64
CA ASN A 490 -11.86 6.94 0.71
C ASN A 490 -12.86 7.92 0.09
N PRO A 491 -12.76 8.24 -1.22
CA PRO A 491 -13.63 9.20 -1.88
C PRO A 491 -15.09 8.74 -1.96
N GLY A 492 -15.35 7.43 -2.20
CA GLY A 492 -16.71 6.87 -2.31
C GLY A 492 -17.48 6.89 -0.99
N MET A 493 -16.77 6.94 0.13
CA MET A 493 -17.36 7.03 1.48
C MET A 493 -17.15 8.41 2.13
N ASN A 494 -16.34 9.27 1.54
CA ASN A 494 -15.92 10.57 2.07
C ASN A 494 -15.41 10.46 3.50
N GLU A 495 -14.47 9.52 3.72
CA GLU A 495 -13.94 9.19 5.03
C GLU A 495 -12.41 9.22 5.08
N ILE A 496 -11.90 9.56 6.27
CA ILE A 496 -10.48 9.51 6.60
C ILE A 496 -10.25 8.50 7.71
N VAL A 497 -9.24 7.63 7.54
CA VAL A 497 -9.04 6.48 8.42
C VAL A 497 -7.61 6.43 8.95
N PHE A 498 -7.48 6.34 10.28
CA PHE A 498 -6.20 6.32 11.00
C PHE A 498 -6.12 5.07 11.88
N PRO A 499 -5.49 3.98 11.41
CA PRO A 499 -5.25 2.78 12.20
C PRO A 499 -4.46 3.05 13.48
N ALA A 500 -4.67 2.22 14.50
CA ALA A 500 -4.05 2.41 15.81
C ALA A 500 -2.51 2.44 15.77
N ALA A 501 -1.90 1.66 14.86
CA ALA A 501 -0.45 1.49 14.81
C ALA A 501 0.31 2.75 14.37
N ILE A 502 -0.27 3.63 13.51
CA ILE A 502 0.39 4.89 13.14
C ILE A 502 0.32 5.94 14.26
N LEU A 503 -0.60 5.77 15.23
CA LEU A 503 -0.84 6.71 16.31
C LEU A 503 0.15 6.52 17.47
N GLN A 504 1.45 6.45 17.14
CA GLN A 504 2.57 6.25 18.05
C GLN A 504 3.78 7.10 17.62
N PRO A 505 4.78 7.32 18.52
CA PRO A 505 6.00 8.04 18.15
C PRO A 505 6.74 7.39 16.98
N PRO A 506 7.30 8.17 16.04
CA PRO A 506 7.46 9.64 16.06
C PRO A 506 6.27 10.43 15.47
N PHE A 507 5.19 9.78 15.05
CA PHE A 507 4.03 10.46 14.44
C PHE A 507 3.15 11.12 15.49
N PHE A 508 2.86 10.41 16.58
CA PHE A 508 2.04 10.87 17.67
C PHE A 508 2.60 10.43 19.04
N ASP A 509 2.86 11.37 19.92
CA ASP A 509 3.25 11.11 21.30
C ASP A 509 2.36 11.91 22.26
N MET A 510 1.61 11.20 23.12
CA MET A 510 0.74 11.83 24.13
C MET A 510 1.51 12.67 25.16
N ASN A 511 2.81 12.44 25.32
CA ASN A 511 3.66 13.11 26.29
C ASN A 511 4.51 14.23 25.67
N ALA A 512 4.53 14.36 24.34
CA ALA A 512 5.28 15.37 23.62
C ALA A 512 4.51 16.72 23.56
N ASP A 513 5.26 17.78 23.23
CA ASP A 513 4.69 19.08 22.88
C ASP A 513 3.81 18.97 21.64
N ASP A 514 2.68 19.67 21.63
CA ASP A 514 1.73 19.64 20.53
C ASP A 514 2.33 20.01 19.18
N ALA A 515 3.34 20.88 19.15
CA ALA A 515 3.98 21.28 17.90
C ALA A 515 4.58 20.07 17.13
N ALA A 516 5.21 19.12 17.85
CA ALA A 516 5.71 17.88 17.23
C ALA A 516 4.57 17.01 16.70
N ASN A 517 3.47 16.86 17.47
CA ASN A 517 2.31 16.11 17.03
C ASN A 517 1.62 16.72 15.80
N TYR A 518 1.52 18.07 15.74
CA TYR A 518 0.99 18.74 14.54
C TYR A 518 1.92 18.60 13.34
N GLY A 519 3.25 18.62 13.53
CA GLY A 519 4.22 18.39 12.46
C GLY A 519 4.29 16.92 11.99
N GLY A 520 3.98 15.98 12.89
CA GLY A 520 3.90 14.55 12.60
C GLY A 520 2.50 14.13 12.14
N ILE A 521 1.73 13.51 13.04
CA ILE A 521 0.41 12.96 12.72
C ILE A 521 -0.58 14.05 12.26
N GLY A 522 -0.46 15.28 12.77
CA GLY A 522 -1.33 16.38 12.34
C GLY A 522 -1.20 16.70 10.86
N ALA A 523 0.04 16.72 10.34
CA ALA A 523 0.28 16.93 8.91
C ALA A 523 -0.21 15.73 8.08
N VAL A 524 -0.09 14.47 8.59
CA VAL A 524 -0.66 13.28 7.93
C VAL A 524 -2.19 13.35 7.89
N ILE A 525 -2.85 13.74 8.98
CA ILE A 525 -4.32 13.92 8.98
C ILE A 525 -4.74 15.01 8.00
N GLY A 526 -4.01 16.12 7.99
CA GLY A 526 -4.23 17.20 7.03
C GLY A 526 -4.06 16.72 5.58
N HIS A 527 -3.08 15.86 5.33
CA HIS A 527 -2.84 15.20 4.04
C HIS A 527 -4.05 14.35 3.63
N GLU A 528 -4.56 13.47 4.52
CA GLU A 528 -5.73 12.62 4.21
C GLU A 528 -7.00 13.43 3.96
N ILE A 529 -7.25 14.50 4.73
CA ILE A 529 -8.33 15.44 4.43
C ILE A 529 -8.08 16.11 3.08
N GLY A 530 -6.83 16.46 2.78
CA GLY A 530 -6.39 17.06 1.51
C GLY A 530 -6.72 16.21 0.30
N HIS A 531 -6.66 14.88 0.41
CA HIS A 531 -7.08 13.97 -0.65
C HIS A 531 -8.55 14.13 -1.05
N GLY A 532 -9.41 14.62 -0.17
CA GLY A 532 -10.77 14.98 -0.53
C GLY A 532 -10.86 16.17 -1.50
N PHE A 533 -9.77 16.91 -1.64
CA PHE A 533 -9.70 18.16 -2.42
C PHE A 533 -8.50 18.17 -3.39
N ASP A 534 -7.79 17.04 -3.59
CA ASP A 534 -6.73 16.91 -4.58
C ASP A 534 -7.30 16.84 -6.02
N ASP A 535 -6.44 16.55 -6.99
CA ASP A 535 -6.79 16.49 -8.42
C ASP A 535 -7.81 15.39 -8.77
N GLN A 536 -7.98 14.38 -7.92
CA GLN A 536 -8.95 13.30 -8.09
C GLN A 536 -10.10 13.39 -7.08
N GLY A 537 -9.79 13.56 -5.78
CA GLY A 537 -10.83 13.69 -4.76
C GLY A 537 -11.76 14.89 -4.96
N ALA A 538 -11.25 15.98 -5.55
CA ALA A 538 -12.07 17.14 -5.92
C ALA A 538 -13.17 16.83 -6.96
N LYS A 539 -13.13 15.66 -7.60
CA LYS A 539 -14.18 15.17 -8.52
C LYS A 539 -15.37 14.51 -7.80
N TYR A 540 -15.26 14.27 -6.50
CA TYR A 540 -16.29 13.64 -5.68
C TYR A 540 -16.95 14.68 -4.77
N ASP A 541 -18.27 14.60 -4.61
CA ASP A 541 -19.02 15.41 -3.68
C ASP A 541 -18.92 14.90 -2.22
N GLY A 542 -19.60 15.56 -1.29
CA GLY A 542 -19.59 15.18 0.13
C GLY A 542 -20.37 13.89 0.44
N ASP A 543 -21.16 13.37 -0.46
CA ASP A 543 -21.89 12.10 -0.34
C ASP A 543 -21.09 10.93 -0.93
N GLY A 544 -19.93 11.21 -1.54
CA GLY A 544 -19.06 10.22 -2.15
C GLY A 544 -19.40 9.90 -3.60
N ASN A 545 -20.15 10.77 -4.26
CA ASN A 545 -20.47 10.60 -5.67
C ASN A 545 -19.55 11.42 -6.56
N MET A 546 -19.03 10.83 -7.62
CA MET A 546 -18.28 11.54 -8.65
C MET A 546 -19.25 12.48 -9.40
N GLN A 547 -19.21 13.75 -9.01
CA GLN A 547 -20.07 14.80 -9.50
C GLN A 547 -19.29 16.10 -9.62
N ASP A 548 -19.46 16.78 -10.75
CA ASP A 548 -18.88 18.11 -10.95
C ASP A 548 -19.61 19.15 -10.09
N TRP A 549 -18.89 19.75 -9.14
CA TRP A 549 -19.37 20.79 -8.25
C TRP A 549 -18.57 22.09 -8.36
N TRP A 550 -17.67 22.17 -9.34
CA TRP A 550 -16.81 23.32 -9.62
C TRP A 550 -17.45 24.27 -10.63
N THR A 551 -17.17 25.57 -10.51
CA THR A 551 -17.34 26.48 -11.65
C THR A 551 -16.18 26.30 -12.64
N ASP A 552 -16.40 26.67 -13.92
CA ASP A 552 -15.33 26.57 -14.93
C ASP A 552 -14.13 27.46 -14.58
N GLU A 553 -14.40 28.66 -14.01
CA GLU A 553 -13.36 29.58 -13.57
C GLU A 553 -12.51 29.01 -12.42
N ASP A 554 -13.17 28.48 -11.40
CA ASP A 554 -12.47 27.90 -10.24
C ASP A 554 -11.66 26.66 -10.64
N ARG A 555 -12.22 25.82 -11.51
CA ARG A 555 -11.51 24.67 -12.08
C ARG A 555 -10.25 25.11 -12.84
N ALA A 556 -10.33 26.16 -13.64
CA ALA A 556 -9.18 26.71 -14.37
C ALA A 556 -8.12 27.27 -13.41
N GLU A 557 -8.54 27.94 -12.33
CA GLU A 557 -7.61 28.45 -11.29
C GLU A 557 -6.95 27.33 -10.50
N PHE A 558 -7.69 26.26 -10.16
CA PHE A 558 -7.12 25.05 -9.56
C PHE A 558 -6.09 24.39 -10.50
N GLY A 559 -6.44 24.23 -11.79
CA GLY A 559 -5.57 23.67 -12.81
C GLY A 559 -4.24 24.44 -13.00
N LYS A 560 -4.25 25.77 -12.86
CA LYS A 560 -3.01 26.57 -12.90
C LYS A 560 -2.10 26.27 -11.71
N ARG A 561 -2.66 26.13 -10.51
CA ARG A 561 -1.91 25.82 -9.29
C ARG A 561 -1.35 24.40 -9.32
N THR A 562 -2.18 23.45 -9.72
CA THR A 562 -1.78 22.06 -9.94
C THR A 562 -0.64 21.96 -10.95
N LYS A 563 -0.76 22.65 -12.09
CA LYS A 563 0.28 22.70 -13.12
C LYS A 563 1.59 23.29 -12.58
N ALA A 564 1.51 24.39 -11.83
CA ALA A 564 2.70 25.00 -11.23
C ALA A 564 3.39 24.05 -10.25
N LEU A 565 2.63 23.28 -9.46
CA LEU A 565 3.18 22.27 -8.57
C LEU A 565 3.82 21.11 -9.33
N ILE A 566 3.17 20.59 -10.37
CA ILE A 566 3.73 19.57 -11.28
C ILE A 566 5.09 20.04 -11.83
N ASP A 567 5.16 21.29 -12.31
CA ASP A 567 6.40 21.85 -12.88
C ASP A 567 7.52 21.98 -11.84
N GLN A 568 7.20 22.25 -10.57
CA GLN A 568 8.17 22.25 -9.48
C GLN A 568 8.77 20.87 -9.22
N TYR A 569 7.98 19.80 -9.36
CA TYR A 569 8.42 18.43 -9.08
C TYR A 569 9.11 17.76 -10.26
N ASN A 570 8.72 18.04 -11.49
CA ASN A 570 9.29 17.43 -12.71
C ASN A 570 10.80 17.66 -12.88
N VAL A 571 11.36 18.63 -12.19
CA VAL A 571 12.81 18.97 -12.26
C VAL A 571 13.61 18.39 -11.09
N LEU A 572 12.96 17.63 -10.19
CA LEU A 572 13.60 17.07 -9.01
C LEU A 572 14.13 15.67 -9.30
N SER A 573 15.39 15.44 -8.96
CA SER A 573 16.08 14.16 -9.02
C SER A 573 16.55 13.76 -7.63
N PRO A 574 16.27 12.53 -7.15
CA PRO A 574 16.74 12.06 -5.85
C PRO A 574 18.26 12.18 -5.71
N ALA A 575 18.72 12.65 -4.56
CA ALA A 575 20.14 12.92 -4.34
C ALA A 575 21.03 11.67 -4.45
N GLU A 576 20.46 10.47 -4.24
CA GLU A 576 21.17 9.19 -4.38
C GLU A 576 21.14 8.62 -5.80
N LEU A 577 20.41 9.22 -6.73
CA LEU A 577 20.34 8.82 -8.13
C LEU A 577 21.01 9.85 -9.04
N ASP A 578 21.13 9.54 -10.33
CA ASP A 578 21.63 10.48 -11.32
C ASP A 578 20.52 11.41 -11.84
N ASP A 579 20.90 12.45 -12.56
CA ASP A 579 20.00 13.49 -13.07
C ASP A 579 19.03 12.97 -14.18
N GLU A 580 19.19 11.72 -14.65
CA GLU A 580 18.28 11.08 -15.63
C GLU A 580 17.02 10.55 -14.94
N HIS A 581 17.09 10.27 -13.63
CA HIS A 581 15.97 9.79 -12.81
C HIS A 581 15.25 10.96 -12.15
N THR A 582 14.16 11.42 -12.73
CA THR A 582 13.37 12.53 -12.20
C THR A 582 11.99 12.09 -11.70
N VAL A 583 11.41 12.90 -10.80
CA VAL A 583 10.04 12.70 -10.33
C VAL A 583 9.07 12.94 -11.50
N ASN A 584 8.08 12.08 -11.65
CA ASN A 584 6.92 12.33 -12.52
C ASN A 584 5.87 13.15 -11.76
N GLY A 585 5.91 14.47 -11.91
CA GLY A 585 5.01 15.37 -11.18
C GLY A 585 3.53 15.16 -11.52
N GLU A 586 3.19 14.67 -12.72
CA GLU A 586 1.81 14.34 -13.08
C GLU A 586 1.32 13.07 -12.37
N PHE A 587 2.21 12.12 -12.16
CA PHE A 587 1.90 10.91 -11.40
C PHE A 587 1.75 11.20 -9.91
N THR A 588 2.62 12.05 -9.36
CA THR A 588 2.69 12.32 -7.91
C THR A 588 1.82 13.51 -7.45
N ILE A 589 1.08 14.17 -8.34
CA ILE A 589 0.39 15.44 -8.02
C ILE A 589 -0.59 15.34 -6.87
N GLY A 590 -1.38 14.27 -6.77
CA GLY A 590 -2.34 14.10 -5.67
C GLY A 590 -1.64 14.09 -4.31
N GLU A 591 -0.57 13.31 -4.20
CA GLU A 591 0.26 13.22 -3.00
C GLU A 591 0.93 14.55 -2.66
N ASN A 592 1.44 15.25 -3.68
CA ASN A 592 2.09 16.54 -3.49
C ASN A 592 1.09 17.63 -3.04
N ILE A 593 -0.16 17.59 -3.52
CA ILE A 593 -1.25 18.46 -3.03
C ILE A 593 -1.60 18.10 -1.58
N GLY A 594 -1.72 16.81 -1.28
CA GLY A 594 -1.98 16.31 0.08
C GLY A 594 -0.90 16.77 1.07
N ASP A 595 0.37 16.66 0.72
CA ASP A 595 1.50 17.08 1.57
C ASP A 595 1.52 18.60 1.79
N LEU A 596 1.37 19.39 0.72
CA LEU A 596 1.39 20.85 0.79
C LEU A 596 0.21 21.38 1.63
N GLY A 597 -0.99 20.89 1.34
CA GLY A 597 -2.19 21.20 2.09
C GLY A 597 -2.11 20.73 3.53
N GLY A 598 -1.68 19.48 3.73
CA GLY A 598 -1.56 18.85 5.04
C GLY A 598 -0.68 19.61 6.01
N LEU A 599 0.54 19.96 5.59
CA LEU A 599 1.45 20.74 6.45
C LEU A 599 0.94 22.17 6.67
N SER A 600 0.40 22.84 5.63
CA SER A 600 -0.15 24.20 5.76
C SER A 600 -1.31 24.24 6.78
N ILE A 601 -2.21 23.27 6.70
CA ILE A 601 -3.36 23.14 7.61
C ILE A 601 -2.91 22.72 9.01
N ALA A 602 -1.90 21.85 9.14
CA ALA A 602 -1.35 21.48 10.44
C ALA A 602 -0.75 22.70 11.19
N LEU A 603 -0.06 23.59 10.47
CA LEU A 603 0.43 24.86 11.02
C LEU A 603 -0.72 25.77 11.50
N ALA A 604 -1.82 25.83 10.72
CA ALA A 604 -3.01 26.59 11.11
C ALA A 604 -3.73 25.96 12.32
N ALA A 605 -3.87 24.64 12.33
CA ALA A 605 -4.47 23.89 13.43
C ALA A 605 -3.65 24.00 14.72
N TYR A 606 -2.32 23.98 14.61
CA TYR A 606 -1.43 24.25 15.75
C TYR A 606 -1.67 25.64 16.35
N LYS A 607 -1.83 26.67 15.53
CA LYS A 607 -2.19 28.02 15.99
C LYS A 607 -3.55 28.05 16.68
N ILE A 608 -4.53 27.27 16.20
CA ILE A 608 -5.84 27.12 16.85
C ILE A 608 -5.69 26.46 18.24
N SER A 609 -4.90 25.37 18.35
CA SER A 609 -4.71 24.64 19.62
C SER A 609 -4.06 25.51 20.72
N LEU A 610 -3.28 26.50 20.35
CA LEU A 610 -2.66 27.43 21.29
C LEU A 610 -3.65 28.36 21.98
N ASP A 611 -4.87 28.53 21.46
CA ASP A 611 -5.93 29.39 22.03
C ASP A 611 -5.38 30.80 22.38
N GLY A 612 -4.59 31.40 21.49
CA GLY A 612 -3.95 32.70 21.68
C GLY A 612 -2.76 32.74 22.64
N LYS A 613 -2.36 31.60 23.20
CA LYS A 613 -1.18 31.51 24.08
C LYS A 613 0.10 31.48 23.24
N LYS A 614 1.16 32.06 23.80
CA LYS A 614 2.48 31.96 23.18
C LYS A 614 3.09 30.60 23.49
N PRO A 615 3.50 29.83 22.44
CA PRO A 615 4.14 28.53 22.67
C PRO A 615 5.51 28.71 23.36
N PRO A 616 5.92 27.75 24.21
CA PRO A 616 7.25 27.78 24.82
C PRO A 616 8.33 27.56 23.77
N VAL A 617 9.55 28.01 24.07
CA VAL A 617 10.77 27.55 23.39
C VAL A 617 11.24 26.29 24.13
N ILE A 618 11.36 25.16 23.42
CA ILE A 618 11.81 23.88 23.96
C ILE A 618 12.98 23.41 23.11
N ASP A 619 14.04 22.95 23.73
CA ASP A 619 15.27 22.49 23.05
C ASP A 619 15.90 23.55 22.09
N GLY A 620 15.68 24.82 22.43
CA GLY A 620 16.13 25.95 21.61
C GLY A 620 15.25 26.26 20.39
N LEU A 621 14.18 25.49 20.14
CA LEU A 621 13.28 25.65 19.02
C LEU A 621 11.98 26.35 19.42
N THR A 622 11.52 27.29 18.60
CA THR A 622 10.18 27.88 18.73
C THR A 622 9.09 26.84 18.38
N GLY A 623 7.84 27.12 18.71
CA GLY A 623 6.73 26.22 18.37
C GLY A 623 6.64 25.94 16.87
N LEU A 624 6.73 26.96 16.00
CA LEU A 624 6.70 26.78 14.55
C LEU A 624 7.89 25.96 14.03
N GLN A 625 9.08 26.22 14.55
CA GLN A 625 10.25 25.42 14.19
C GLN A 625 10.06 23.94 14.53
N ARG A 626 9.48 23.64 15.70
CA ARG A 626 9.18 22.24 16.08
C ARG A 626 8.14 21.58 15.18
N VAL A 627 7.16 22.30 14.65
CA VAL A 627 6.23 21.73 13.63
C VAL A 627 7.03 21.29 12.39
N PHE A 628 7.91 22.14 11.86
CA PHE A 628 8.72 21.80 10.69
C PHE A 628 9.74 20.68 10.97
N TYR A 629 10.32 20.64 12.15
CA TYR A 629 11.22 19.55 12.54
C TYR A 629 10.44 18.21 12.69
N GLY A 630 9.23 18.24 13.25
CA GLY A 630 8.34 17.09 13.33
C GLY A 630 8.03 16.55 11.94
N TRP A 631 7.69 17.44 11.00
CA TRP A 631 7.47 17.09 9.61
C TRP A 631 8.70 16.43 8.95
N ALA A 632 9.87 17.03 9.09
CA ALA A 632 11.11 16.46 8.53
C ALA A 632 11.49 15.12 9.17
N GLN A 633 11.22 14.95 10.47
CA GLN A 633 11.53 13.73 11.21
C GLN A 633 10.69 12.53 10.75
N VAL A 634 9.40 12.70 10.46
CA VAL A 634 8.54 11.60 10.01
C VAL A 634 8.89 11.12 8.61
N TRP A 635 9.51 11.96 7.77
CA TRP A 635 9.99 11.58 6.44
C TRP A 635 11.39 10.96 6.44
N ARG A 636 12.07 10.85 7.59
CA ARG A 636 13.37 10.19 7.67
C ARG A 636 13.31 8.79 7.08
N THR A 637 13.90 8.62 5.91
CA THR A 637 13.88 7.38 5.13
C THR A 637 15.16 7.26 4.32
N LYS A 638 15.64 6.03 4.14
CA LYS A 638 16.75 5.65 3.27
C LYS A 638 16.33 4.43 2.44
N ALA A 639 16.57 4.46 1.14
CA ALA A 639 16.26 3.38 0.21
C ALA A 639 17.53 2.84 -0.44
N ARG A 640 17.48 1.59 -0.94
CA ARG A 640 18.48 1.07 -1.87
C ARG A 640 18.22 1.62 -3.26
N THR A 641 19.24 1.70 -4.10
CA THR A 641 19.16 2.31 -5.43
C THR A 641 18.08 1.68 -6.30
N GLU A 642 18.00 0.34 -6.32
CA GLU A 642 17.03 -0.40 -7.11
C GLU A 642 15.59 -0.08 -6.68
N GLU A 643 15.36 0.02 -5.38
CA GLU A 643 14.05 0.39 -4.82
C GLU A 643 13.72 1.85 -5.07
N ALA A 644 14.67 2.77 -5.00
CA ALA A 644 14.47 4.18 -5.33
C ALA A 644 14.02 4.34 -6.79
N ILE A 645 14.69 3.66 -7.73
CA ILE A 645 14.32 3.65 -9.16
C ILE A 645 12.93 3.03 -9.36
N ARG A 646 12.67 1.88 -8.74
CA ARG A 646 11.37 1.20 -8.83
C ARG A 646 10.24 2.12 -8.36
N ARG A 647 10.43 2.83 -7.24
CA ARG A 647 9.42 3.73 -6.69
C ARG A 647 9.11 4.89 -7.62
N LEU A 648 10.09 5.49 -8.28
CA LEU A 648 9.83 6.55 -9.26
C LEU A 648 8.88 6.10 -10.39
N ALA A 649 8.89 4.81 -10.74
CA ALA A 649 8.04 4.25 -11.79
C ALA A 649 6.62 3.87 -11.32
N VAL A 650 6.45 3.46 -10.05
CA VAL A 650 5.20 2.79 -9.61
C VAL A 650 4.58 3.34 -8.33
N ASP A 651 5.28 4.18 -7.57
CA ASP A 651 4.80 4.78 -6.32
C ASP A 651 4.28 6.19 -6.59
N PRO A 652 3.00 6.51 -6.31
CA PRO A 652 2.45 7.85 -6.52
C PRO A 652 3.03 8.90 -5.57
N HIS A 653 3.78 8.48 -4.53
CA HIS A 653 4.42 9.39 -3.61
C HIS A 653 5.77 9.88 -4.14
N SER A 654 6.03 11.16 -4.00
CA SER A 654 7.37 11.71 -4.24
C SER A 654 8.39 11.15 -3.23
N PRO A 655 9.69 11.08 -3.58
CA PRO A 655 10.75 10.71 -2.63
C PRO A 655 10.69 11.53 -1.33
N PRO A 656 11.01 10.92 -0.16
CA PRO A 656 10.84 11.55 1.15
C PRO A 656 11.53 12.91 1.31
N GLU A 657 12.71 13.12 0.72
CA GLU A 657 13.39 14.41 0.72
C GLU A 657 12.55 15.50 0.06
N PHE A 658 11.80 15.19 -1.00
CA PHE A 658 10.95 16.15 -1.69
C PHE A 658 9.60 16.34 -0.99
N ARG A 659 9.04 15.28 -0.37
CA ARG A 659 7.89 15.42 0.53
C ARG A 659 8.21 16.40 1.67
N CYS A 660 9.46 16.49 2.11
CA CYS A 660 9.92 17.50 3.06
C CYS A 660 10.26 18.83 2.37
N ASN A 661 11.31 18.88 1.56
CA ASN A 661 11.91 20.12 1.09
C ASN A 661 11.10 20.85 0.02
N ALA A 662 10.47 20.13 -0.94
CA ALA A 662 9.69 20.78 -1.98
C ALA A 662 8.38 21.37 -1.45
N VAL A 663 7.79 20.74 -0.41
CA VAL A 663 6.60 21.25 0.27
C VAL A 663 6.87 22.57 0.98
N ILE A 664 7.89 22.62 1.86
CA ILE A 664 8.15 23.79 2.72
C ILE A 664 8.55 25.06 1.95
N ARG A 665 9.10 24.91 0.73
CA ARG A 665 9.42 26.05 -0.16
C ARG A 665 8.20 26.87 -0.54
N ASN A 666 7.01 26.29 -0.46
CA ASN A 666 5.75 26.96 -0.79
C ASN A 666 5.06 27.58 0.44
N ILE A 667 5.59 27.41 1.66
CA ILE A 667 4.91 27.79 2.91
C ILE A 667 5.57 29.02 3.53
N ASP A 668 4.88 30.17 3.56
CA ASP A 668 5.40 31.42 4.08
C ASP A 668 5.88 31.36 5.53
N SER A 669 5.20 30.56 6.39
CA SER A 669 5.61 30.36 7.78
C SER A 669 7.00 29.70 7.91
N PHE A 670 7.49 28.97 6.89
CA PHE A 670 8.85 28.45 6.86
C PHE A 670 9.89 29.58 6.75
N TYR A 671 9.62 30.55 5.88
CA TYR A 671 10.47 31.72 5.69
C TYR A 671 10.57 32.56 6.97
N GLU A 672 9.44 32.71 7.66
CA GLU A 672 9.38 33.43 8.95
C GLU A 672 10.11 32.69 10.07
N ALA A 673 9.96 31.35 10.12
CA ALA A 673 10.52 30.52 11.19
C ALA A 673 12.04 30.40 11.12
N PHE A 674 12.63 30.49 9.93
CA PHE A 674 14.04 30.22 9.69
C PHE A 674 14.80 31.36 8.99
N ASP A 675 14.19 32.54 8.85
CA ASP A 675 14.80 33.72 8.21
C ASP A 675 15.36 33.43 6.81
N VAL A 676 14.56 32.70 5.98
CA VAL A 676 14.95 32.30 4.62
C VAL A 676 15.02 33.50 3.69
N THR A 677 16.11 33.63 2.95
CA THR A 677 16.43 34.77 2.08
C THR A 677 16.63 34.33 0.63
N PRO A 678 16.66 35.26 -0.35
CA PRO A 678 16.85 34.90 -1.77
C PRO A 678 18.18 34.21 -2.10
N ASP A 679 19.15 34.22 -1.19
CA ASP A 679 20.43 33.53 -1.40
C ASP A 679 20.41 32.05 -0.94
N ASP A 680 19.32 31.59 -0.34
CA ASP A 680 19.16 30.24 0.20
C ASP A 680 18.56 29.28 -0.84
N LYS A 681 18.94 27.99 -0.80
CA LYS A 681 18.51 27.00 -1.81
C LYS A 681 17.01 26.70 -1.78
N LEU A 682 16.39 26.73 -0.61
CA LEU A 682 14.96 26.49 -0.46
C LEU A 682 14.10 27.73 -0.77
N PHE A 683 14.72 28.87 -1.16
CA PHE A 683 13.97 30.06 -1.50
C PHE A 683 13.21 29.90 -2.82
N LEU A 684 11.92 30.24 -2.79
CA LEU A 684 11.11 30.55 -3.95
C LEU A 684 10.61 31.98 -3.82
N LYS A 685 10.53 32.71 -4.93
CA LYS A 685 9.89 34.02 -4.93
C LYS A 685 8.43 33.88 -4.55
N PRO A 686 7.80 34.88 -3.90
CA PRO A 686 6.40 34.79 -3.49
C PRO A 686 5.44 34.42 -4.64
N GLU A 687 5.67 34.92 -5.85
CA GLU A 687 4.88 34.63 -7.05
C GLU A 687 5.10 33.21 -7.62
N GLU A 688 6.13 32.51 -7.21
CA GLU A 688 6.46 31.14 -7.60
C GLU A 688 5.93 30.10 -6.58
N ARG A 689 5.51 30.57 -5.39
CA ARG A 689 4.96 29.71 -4.34
C ARG A 689 3.54 29.28 -4.69
N VAL A 690 3.28 27.99 -4.57
CA VAL A 690 1.95 27.45 -4.82
C VAL A 690 1.18 27.38 -3.50
N THR A 691 -0.01 27.95 -3.49
CA THR A 691 -1.00 27.81 -2.41
C THR A 691 -2.27 27.27 -3.01
N ILE A 692 -2.73 26.11 -2.53
CA ILE A 692 -3.96 25.46 -2.99
C ILE A 692 -5.02 25.60 -1.90
N TRP A 693 -4.75 25.07 -0.70
CA TRP A 693 -5.64 25.08 0.46
C TRP A 693 -5.06 25.85 1.63
#